data_f340c2c91522734bff1b763bc3289019
#
_entry.id   f340c2c91522734bff1b763bc3289019
#
_cell.length_a   1.000
_cell.length_b   1.000
_cell.length_c   1.000
_cell.angle_alpha   90.00
_cell.angle_beta   90.00
_cell.angle_gamma   90.00
#
_symmetry.space_group_name_H-M   'P 1'
#
loop_
_entity.id
_entity.type
_entity.pdbx_description
1 polymer ?
#
loop_
_entity_poly.entity_id
_entity_poly.type
_entity_poly.pdbx_seq_one_letter_code
_entity_poly.pdbx_strand_id
1 'polypeptide(L)'
;MKKTVIRWAVVVLLLSFLLSQVVQACSGFIIGKGLTTDGSVMFGRTEDYPYPPDNGAHNKNYIVNPARDYADGAVLVDETFGFTAPHLAHEYKYSSTPDEARGDGSNGIYGAHGFNEHGVSMTATVTAIPNNKVLKVDPLVTSGGLGEPILIDYVLPRVQTAREGVELIAKTIDEKGSAEGNVIILADKSELWYMEVLSGHQYVAIKFPEDKFAIFANTYYLGHVDLTDTANVIASKDVEKVAKKADNYVEIEGQFHIAKSYDPSNYAEADRSRVYAGITLLDPQTSVTYEDSVFDLLRSPTDPNRRYSLQDVFALQRNRFEHLPQFLPDDLAGKVKQGDDGSNDQPTDATYKYALGNENVIDAHVYQIKDSLPAAFGGVVWLGLGQTRNTPYVPFYGIVTDTYEAFKNRSASYDTNSWYWTVQNIDKMASQHPDVFGRTILEKWQALEEEWIAHQANLDSQYAGLTEEAAIGLAYPITNDTLARSEQIFQQLKAVEAEMVAKLKEIDDHKKNPVTKLTDEATGISIANPNLASLEMTVLRLDPNSVQALAGQSYDAYDIRLAKTSNKKAVTQLEATTVTIPVKATAQVDKVVYVNDAGEVQSLKFTSDAEKKTISFVTSHFSIYAVVYKEAQTTTTTSASTSTTTGATTGAGTTTTSAVTKPTTSSSSASTKTSSSTTTSTKKKGTLPSTGEQISMVLIGVGIVGLIAAFFILKSKKKQ
;
A
#
# COMPACT_ATOMS: atom_id res chain seq x y z
N MET A 1 -5.81 -9.21 54.17
CA MET A 1 -5.87 -8.13 53.15
C MET A 1 -4.52 -7.77 52.50
N LYS A 2 -3.43 -7.47 53.22
CA LYS A 2 -2.14 -7.05 52.60
C LYS A 2 -1.52 -8.11 51.68
N LYS A 3 -1.55 -9.40 51.98
CA LYS A 3 -1.02 -10.49 51.15
C LYS A 3 -1.84 -10.73 49.86
N THR A 4 -3.14 -10.45 49.89
CA THR A 4 -4.03 -10.59 48.76
C THR A 4 -3.82 -9.45 47.75
N VAL A 5 -3.66 -8.21 48.23
CA VAL A 5 -3.37 -7.03 47.38
C VAL A 5 -2.02 -7.15 46.68
N ILE A 6 -0.98 -7.68 47.37
CA ILE A 6 0.34 -7.92 46.75
C ILE A 6 0.26 -9.02 45.69
N ARG A 7 -0.52 -10.08 45.91
CA ARG A 7 -0.74 -11.13 44.91
C ARG A 7 -1.47 -10.60 43.67
N TRP A 8 -2.49 -9.77 43.86
CA TRP A 8 -3.19 -9.14 42.74
C TRP A 8 -2.32 -8.12 42.01
N ALA A 9 -1.50 -7.33 42.68
CA ALA A 9 -0.55 -6.42 42.08
C ALA A 9 0.53 -7.15 41.25
N VAL A 10 1.02 -8.30 41.74
CA VAL A 10 1.96 -9.15 40.99
C VAL A 10 1.27 -9.83 39.81
N VAL A 11 0.03 -10.26 39.94
CA VAL A 11 -0.75 -10.83 38.83
C VAL A 11 -1.06 -9.76 37.75
N VAL A 12 -1.40 -8.53 38.15
CA VAL A 12 -1.62 -7.41 37.23
C VAL A 12 -0.30 -6.99 36.57
N LEU A 13 0.83 -6.99 37.30
CA LEU A 13 2.15 -6.75 36.71
C LEU A 13 2.57 -7.87 35.74
N LEU A 14 2.30 -9.14 36.08
CA LEU A 14 2.57 -10.27 35.17
C LEU A 14 1.63 -10.29 33.98
N LEU A 15 0.36 -9.88 34.15
CA LEU A 15 -0.57 -9.72 33.03
C LEU A 15 -0.22 -8.51 32.14
N SER A 16 0.32 -7.41 32.68
CA SER A 16 0.81 -6.31 31.88
C SER A 16 2.10 -6.65 31.10
N PHE A 17 2.94 -7.56 31.61
CA PHE A 17 4.08 -8.13 30.88
C PHE A 17 3.67 -9.15 29.80
N LEU A 18 2.48 -9.74 29.89
CA LEU A 18 1.94 -10.67 28.90
C LEU A 18 1.16 -9.96 27.77
N LEU A 19 0.95 -8.65 27.86
CA LEU A 19 0.11 -7.88 26.92
C LEU A 19 0.86 -6.99 25.95
N SER A 20 2.19 -7.12 25.82
CA SER A 20 2.93 -6.38 24.78
C SER A 20 4.19 -7.09 24.33
N GLN A 21 4.05 -8.23 23.71
CA GLN A 21 4.97 -8.58 22.62
C GLN A 21 4.40 -7.88 21.38
N VAL A 22 4.82 -6.64 21.18
CA VAL A 22 4.67 -5.96 19.90
C VAL A 22 5.55 -6.74 18.92
N VAL A 23 4.95 -7.59 18.11
CA VAL A 23 5.65 -8.35 17.08
C VAL A 23 6.01 -7.35 15.99
N GLN A 24 7.24 -6.84 16.01
CA GLN A 24 7.85 -6.28 14.80
C GLN A 24 7.95 -7.42 13.79
N ALA A 25 7.40 -7.25 12.62
CA ALA A 25 7.21 -8.35 11.67
C ALA A 25 7.88 -8.06 10.33
N CYS A 26 9.17 -7.70 10.32
CA CYS A 26 9.97 -7.47 9.11
C CYS A 26 10.10 -8.75 8.26
N SER A 27 10.18 -8.60 6.93
CA SER A 27 10.38 -9.72 6.01
C SER A 27 11.47 -9.39 5.02
N GLY A 28 12.44 -10.28 4.85
CA GLY A 28 13.54 -10.10 3.92
C GLY A 28 13.54 -11.13 2.79
N PHE A 29 14.22 -10.77 1.72
CA PHE A 29 14.48 -11.67 0.59
C PHE A 29 15.87 -11.42 0.00
N ILE A 30 16.42 -12.44 -0.66
CA ILE A 30 17.61 -12.38 -1.50
C ILE A 30 17.36 -13.19 -2.77
N ILE A 31 17.77 -12.65 -3.91
CA ILE A 31 17.81 -13.37 -5.20
C ILE A 31 19.24 -13.24 -5.75
N GLY A 32 19.95 -14.36 -5.83
CA GLY A 32 21.29 -14.42 -6.40
C GLY A 32 21.29 -14.06 -7.90
N LYS A 33 22.39 -13.47 -8.37
CA LYS A 33 22.48 -12.93 -9.75
C LYS A 33 22.25 -13.96 -10.85
N GLY A 34 22.53 -15.23 -10.59
CA GLY A 34 22.26 -16.33 -11.52
C GLY A 34 20.76 -16.62 -11.72
N LEU A 35 19.90 -16.09 -10.86
CA LEU A 35 18.44 -16.28 -10.90
C LEU A 35 17.66 -15.05 -11.35
N THR A 36 18.31 -13.93 -11.70
CA THR A 36 17.63 -12.72 -12.13
C THR A 36 17.59 -12.59 -13.65
N THR A 37 16.65 -11.82 -14.16
CA THR A 37 16.46 -11.62 -15.61
C THR A 37 17.56 -10.78 -16.26
N ASP A 38 18.24 -9.93 -15.47
CA ASP A 38 19.24 -8.98 -15.93
C ASP A 38 20.64 -9.22 -15.34
N GLY A 39 20.84 -10.32 -14.59
CA GLY A 39 22.11 -10.65 -13.98
C GLY A 39 22.46 -9.81 -12.74
N SER A 40 21.55 -9.00 -12.23
CA SER A 40 21.76 -8.28 -10.98
C SER A 40 21.56 -9.18 -9.76
N VAL A 41 22.22 -8.86 -8.65
CA VAL A 41 21.80 -9.36 -7.34
C VAL A 41 20.65 -8.48 -6.85
N MET A 42 19.56 -9.11 -6.36
CA MET A 42 18.46 -8.38 -5.73
C MET A 42 18.28 -8.82 -4.29
N PHE A 43 18.16 -7.88 -3.38
CA PHE A 43 17.80 -8.14 -1.98
C PHE A 43 17.06 -6.97 -1.39
N GLY A 44 16.35 -7.19 -0.31
CA GLY A 44 15.60 -6.14 0.36
C GLY A 44 14.77 -6.67 1.50
N ARG A 45 14.03 -5.78 2.13
CA ARG A 45 13.07 -6.15 3.17
C ARG A 45 11.86 -5.22 3.20
N THR A 46 10.82 -5.64 3.91
CA THR A 46 9.80 -4.76 4.47
C THR A 46 10.13 -4.52 5.94
N GLU A 47 9.94 -3.29 6.39
CA GLU A 47 9.96 -2.93 7.79
C GLU A 47 8.52 -2.73 8.27
N ASP A 48 8.12 -3.52 9.23
CA ASP A 48 6.75 -3.54 9.71
C ASP A 48 6.70 -2.98 11.13
N TYR A 49 5.79 -2.06 11.37
CA TYR A 49 5.56 -1.49 12.70
C TYR A 49 4.07 -1.55 13.07
N PRO A 50 3.72 -2.14 14.23
CA PRO A 50 2.33 -2.51 14.54
C PRO A 50 1.43 -1.36 15.00
N TYR A 51 1.81 -0.13 14.82
CA TYR A 51 1.00 1.03 15.18
C TYR A 51 0.53 1.79 13.96
N PRO A 52 -0.70 2.36 14.01
CA PRO A 52 -1.15 3.24 12.95
C PRO A 52 -0.13 4.37 12.76
N PRO A 53 0.27 4.64 11.52
CA PRO A 53 1.26 5.66 11.20
C PRO A 53 0.80 7.10 11.47
N ASP A 54 -0.42 7.29 11.96
CA ASP A 54 -1.05 8.59 12.21
C ASP A 54 -0.54 9.34 13.44
N ASN A 55 0.35 8.73 14.24
CA ASN A 55 0.97 9.40 15.40
C ASN A 55 2.34 10.01 15.12
N GLY A 56 2.87 9.92 13.90
CA GLY A 56 4.16 10.47 13.48
C GLY A 56 5.40 9.82 14.12
N ALA A 57 5.25 8.75 14.89
CA ALA A 57 6.35 8.16 15.66
C ALA A 57 7.37 7.43 14.77
N HIS A 58 7.03 7.09 13.55
CA HIS A 58 7.86 6.37 12.58
C HIS A 58 7.80 6.99 11.19
N ASN A 59 7.88 8.31 11.13
CA ASN A 59 7.95 9.06 9.89
C ASN A 59 9.28 8.79 9.20
N LYS A 60 9.30 7.83 8.28
CA LYS A 60 10.48 7.45 7.52
C LYS A 60 10.93 8.56 6.58
N ASN A 61 12.21 8.84 6.62
CA ASN A 61 12.89 9.79 5.75
C ASN A 61 13.85 9.03 4.82
N TYR A 62 14.27 9.65 3.75
CA TYR A 62 15.39 9.17 2.95
C TYR A 62 16.39 10.29 2.80
N ILE A 63 17.55 10.14 3.42
CA ILE A 63 18.59 11.18 3.53
C ILE A 63 19.95 10.68 3.06
N VAL A 64 20.79 11.60 2.62
CA VAL A 64 22.21 11.38 2.39
C VAL A 64 22.99 12.12 3.47
N ASN A 65 23.77 11.37 4.25
CA ASN A 65 24.71 11.87 5.24
C ASN A 65 26.02 12.16 4.51
N PRO A 66 26.52 13.40 4.47
CA PRO A 66 27.76 13.72 3.76
C PRO A 66 28.98 13.10 4.48
N ALA A 67 30.03 12.84 3.74
CA ALA A 67 31.34 12.51 4.33
C ALA A 67 31.75 13.58 5.36
N ARG A 68 32.35 13.16 6.47
CA ARG A 68 32.67 14.06 7.59
C ARG A 68 33.99 13.74 8.24
N ASP A 69 34.73 14.80 8.57
CA ASP A 69 35.91 14.72 9.41
C ASP A 69 35.54 14.96 10.87
N TYR A 70 36.12 14.18 11.75
CA TYR A 70 35.89 14.26 13.19
C TYR A 70 37.21 14.59 13.94
N ALA A 71 37.06 15.36 15.00
CA ALA A 71 38.16 15.65 15.91
C ALA A 71 38.53 14.40 16.73
N ASP A 72 39.82 14.32 17.15
CA ASP A 72 40.26 13.27 18.05
C ASP A 72 39.39 13.19 19.32
N GLY A 73 38.98 11.96 19.65
CA GLY A 73 38.12 11.70 20.81
C GLY A 73 36.63 11.90 20.61
N ALA A 74 36.20 12.23 19.40
CA ALA A 74 34.77 12.24 19.05
C ALA A 74 34.21 10.82 19.15
N VAL A 75 32.99 10.68 19.68
CA VAL A 75 32.36 9.38 19.98
C VAL A 75 30.95 9.34 19.37
N LEU A 76 30.70 8.27 18.62
CA LEU A 76 29.36 7.87 18.21
C LEU A 76 28.66 7.24 19.42
N VAL A 77 27.40 7.63 19.65
CA VAL A 77 26.59 7.14 20.77
C VAL A 77 25.23 6.67 20.28
N ASP A 78 24.86 5.46 20.67
CA ASP A 78 23.47 4.97 20.61
C ASP A 78 22.84 5.16 22.00
N GLU A 79 21.83 6.01 22.08
CA GLU A 79 21.14 6.27 23.35
C GLU A 79 20.18 5.14 23.77
N THR A 80 19.79 4.26 22.84
CA THR A 80 18.82 3.18 23.08
C THR A 80 19.45 2.09 23.97
N PHE A 81 20.62 1.57 23.55
CA PHE A 81 21.34 0.53 24.28
C PHE A 81 22.62 1.04 24.95
N GLY A 82 22.96 2.32 24.80
CA GLY A 82 24.20 2.89 25.36
C GLY A 82 25.47 2.40 24.66
N PHE A 83 25.37 1.89 23.41
CA PHE A 83 26.53 1.55 22.61
C PHE A 83 27.35 2.79 22.28
N THR A 84 28.66 2.68 22.32
CA THR A 84 29.56 3.77 21.95
C THR A 84 30.71 3.25 21.09
N ALA A 85 31.13 4.04 20.11
CA ALA A 85 32.33 3.77 19.31
C ALA A 85 33.06 5.08 19.01
N PRO A 86 34.40 5.10 18.91
CA PRO A 86 35.10 6.28 18.43
C PRO A 86 34.70 6.57 16.97
N HIS A 87 34.54 7.85 16.63
CA HIS A 87 34.49 8.23 15.24
C HIS A 87 35.86 8.02 14.59
N LEU A 88 35.88 7.68 13.30
CA LEU A 88 37.11 7.73 12.50
C LEU A 88 37.49 9.19 12.24
N ALA A 89 38.75 9.47 11.95
CA ALA A 89 39.22 10.81 11.58
C ALA A 89 38.45 11.32 10.31
N HIS A 90 38.12 10.40 9.41
CA HIS A 90 37.29 10.61 8.25
C HIS A 90 36.24 9.50 8.14
N GLU A 91 34.98 9.84 8.01
CA GLU A 91 33.88 8.92 7.77
C GLU A 91 33.24 9.20 6.42
N TYR A 92 32.90 8.14 5.68
CA TYR A 92 32.39 8.19 4.30
C TYR A 92 30.96 8.73 4.23
N LYS A 93 30.62 9.30 3.08
CA LYS A 93 29.22 9.60 2.73
C LYS A 93 28.40 8.31 2.70
N TYR A 94 27.15 8.37 3.22
CA TYR A 94 26.20 7.27 3.13
C TYR A 94 24.76 7.78 3.11
N SER A 95 23.84 7.00 2.54
CA SER A 95 22.40 7.22 2.64
C SER A 95 21.79 6.39 3.76
N SER A 96 20.64 6.81 4.27
CA SER A 96 19.87 6.06 5.27
C SER A 96 18.40 6.44 5.24
N THR A 97 17.55 5.58 5.81
CA THR A 97 16.09 5.82 5.98
C THR A 97 15.74 5.85 7.47
N PRO A 98 16.20 6.86 8.22
CA PRO A 98 15.96 6.93 9.65
C PRO A 98 14.49 7.24 9.96
N ASP A 99 14.07 6.87 11.17
CA ASP A 99 12.83 7.33 11.76
C ASP A 99 12.87 8.83 12.03
N GLU A 100 11.69 9.42 12.22
CA GLU A 100 11.64 10.82 12.63
C GLU A 100 12.33 11.02 13.98
N ALA A 101 13.04 12.15 14.11
CA ALA A 101 13.55 12.59 15.38
C ALA A 101 12.41 12.84 16.38
N ARG A 102 12.41 12.09 17.48
CA ARG A 102 11.43 12.20 18.55
C ARG A 102 11.58 13.51 19.31
N GLY A 103 11.17 14.64 18.77
CA GLY A 103 10.98 15.89 19.50
C GLY A 103 12.15 16.45 20.33
N ASP A 104 13.24 15.71 20.51
CA ASP A 104 14.43 16.06 21.27
C ASP A 104 15.55 16.66 20.40
N GLY A 105 15.30 16.76 19.08
CA GLY A 105 16.24 17.30 18.11
C GLY A 105 17.37 16.33 17.73
N SER A 106 17.31 15.06 18.18
CA SER A 106 18.25 14.02 17.73
C SER A 106 18.05 13.74 16.24
N ASN A 107 19.14 13.38 15.55
CA ASN A 107 19.03 12.77 14.23
C ASN A 107 18.29 11.46 14.40
N GLY A 108 17.32 11.17 13.52
CA GLY A 108 16.53 9.94 13.62
C GLY A 108 17.43 8.71 13.80
N ILE A 109 16.95 7.74 14.54
CA ILE A 109 17.56 6.44 14.75
C ILE A 109 16.90 5.41 13.81
N TYR A 110 17.39 4.18 13.79
CA TYR A 110 16.92 3.11 12.92
C TYR A 110 17.08 3.47 11.44
N GLY A 111 18.33 3.72 11.03
CA GLY A 111 18.71 4.08 9.66
C GLY A 111 18.26 3.09 8.59
N ALA A 112 17.77 1.94 9.01
CA ALA A 112 17.14 0.83 8.30
C ALA A 112 17.97 0.27 7.14
N HIS A 113 18.33 1.07 6.14
CA HIS A 113 19.14 0.65 5.00
C HIS A 113 19.84 1.84 4.34
N GLY A 114 20.85 1.56 3.52
CA GLY A 114 21.56 2.61 2.79
C GLY A 114 22.68 2.10 1.89
N PHE A 115 23.28 3.04 1.17
CA PHE A 115 24.53 2.89 0.44
C PHE A 115 25.60 3.79 1.04
N ASN A 116 26.88 3.39 0.91
CA ASN A 116 27.98 4.34 1.09
C ASN A 116 28.63 4.73 -0.25
N GLU A 117 29.63 5.63 -0.21
CA GLU A 117 30.28 6.13 -1.42
C GLU A 117 31.20 5.12 -2.12
N HIS A 118 31.53 4.00 -1.45
CA HIS A 118 32.26 2.88 -2.01
C HIS A 118 31.35 1.83 -2.66
N GLY A 119 30.04 2.06 -2.66
CA GLY A 119 29.06 1.15 -3.24
C GLY A 119 28.68 -0.02 -2.34
N VAL A 120 29.05 0.03 -1.06
CA VAL A 120 28.54 -0.93 -0.08
C VAL A 120 27.11 -0.57 0.28
N SER A 121 26.22 -1.54 0.13
CA SER A 121 24.82 -1.45 0.54
C SER A 121 24.56 -2.34 1.75
N MET A 122 23.67 -1.88 2.61
CA MET A 122 23.30 -2.61 3.83
C MET A 122 21.82 -2.47 4.09
N THR A 123 21.17 -3.55 4.51
CA THR A 123 19.86 -3.53 5.15
C THR A 123 19.96 -4.21 6.52
N ALA A 124 19.46 -3.54 7.51
CA ALA A 124 19.46 -3.95 8.91
C ALA A 124 18.17 -3.43 9.58
N THR A 125 17.35 -4.20 10.23
CA THR A 125 17.53 -5.61 10.56
C THR A 125 16.23 -6.34 10.38
N VAL A 126 16.27 -7.69 10.36
CA VAL A 126 15.09 -8.49 10.66
C VAL A 126 15.32 -9.03 12.07
N THR A 127 14.69 -8.42 13.07
CA THR A 127 14.86 -8.77 14.48
C THR A 127 14.48 -10.24 14.72
N ALA A 128 15.35 -11.00 15.34
CA ALA A 128 15.14 -12.39 15.70
C ALA A 128 15.35 -12.59 17.22
N ILE A 129 14.62 -13.51 17.82
CA ILE A 129 14.67 -13.75 19.26
C ILE A 129 15.35 -15.10 19.52
N PRO A 130 16.53 -15.12 20.16
CA PRO A 130 17.18 -16.37 20.55
C PRO A 130 16.38 -17.14 21.61
N ASN A 131 16.53 -18.46 21.65
CA ASN A 131 15.85 -19.25 22.66
C ASN A 131 16.41 -19.01 24.07
N ASN A 132 15.54 -19.21 25.07
CA ASN A 132 15.89 -18.96 26.48
C ASN A 132 17.00 -19.86 27.04
N LYS A 133 17.29 -21.02 26.44
CA LYS A 133 18.39 -21.89 26.91
C LYS A 133 19.73 -21.31 26.51
N VAL A 134 19.83 -20.82 25.26
CA VAL A 134 21.02 -20.12 24.75
C VAL A 134 21.25 -18.83 25.52
N LEU A 135 20.21 -18.03 25.76
CA LEU A 135 20.32 -16.77 26.50
C LEU A 135 20.75 -16.93 27.95
N LYS A 136 20.59 -18.11 28.57
CA LYS A 136 21.16 -18.39 29.90
C LYS A 136 22.68 -18.61 29.86
N VAL A 137 23.23 -18.96 28.73
CA VAL A 137 24.65 -19.24 28.53
C VAL A 137 25.38 -18.03 27.97
N ASP A 138 24.77 -17.36 27.01
CA ASP A 138 25.28 -16.18 26.32
C ASP A 138 24.15 -15.14 26.18
N PRO A 139 23.90 -14.37 27.24
CA PRO A 139 22.81 -13.38 27.27
C PRO A 139 23.11 -12.21 26.35
N LEU A 140 22.05 -11.61 25.80
CA LEU A 140 22.14 -10.35 25.05
C LEU A 140 22.71 -9.24 25.95
N VAL A 141 23.54 -8.39 25.38
CA VAL A 141 24.19 -7.26 26.07
C VAL A 141 23.35 -6.00 25.88
N THR A 142 22.22 -5.93 26.55
CA THR A 142 21.24 -4.85 26.43
C THR A 142 21.70 -3.49 26.98
N SER A 143 22.94 -3.41 27.48
CA SER A 143 23.57 -2.17 27.93
C SER A 143 25.00 -2.10 27.39
N GLY A 144 25.21 -1.32 26.35
CA GLY A 144 26.49 -1.13 25.67
C GLY A 144 26.76 -2.07 24.51
N GLY A 145 25.91 -3.06 24.25
CA GLY A 145 25.98 -3.94 23.08
C GLY A 145 25.53 -3.25 21.79
N LEU A 146 25.98 -3.78 20.66
CA LEU A 146 25.58 -3.30 19.33
C LEU A 146 24.12 -3.69 19.05
N GLY A 147 23.28 -2.75 18.63
CA GLY A 147 21.88 -2.97 18.29
C GLY A 147 21.47 -2.27 17.00
N GLU A 148 20.27 -2.59 16.52
CA GLU A 148 19.68 -2.06 15.29
C GLU A 148 19.71 -0.53 15.18
N PRO A 149 19.40 0.23 16.26
CA PRO A 149 19.29 1.69 16.16
C PRO A 149 20.47 2.38 15.53
N ILE A 150 21.68 1.81 15.68
CA ILE A 150 22.94 2.46 15.26
C ILE A 150 23.66 1.74 14.12
N LEU A 151 23.21 0.56 13.70
CA LEU A 151 23.95 -0.29 12.77
C LEU A 151 24.34 0.41 11.46
N ILE A 152 23.41 1.10 10.81
CA ILE A 152 23.67 1.80 9.55
C ILE A 152 24.70 2.93 9.75
N ASP A 153 24.51 3.76 10.78
CA ASP A 153 25.37 4.90 11.10
C ASP A 153 26.75 4.46 11.63
N TYR A 154 26.84 3.24 12.13
CA TYR A 154 28.10 2.66 12.59
C TYR A 154 28.90 1.99 11.47
N VAL A 155 28.23 1.25 10.57
CA VAL A 155 28.91 0.40 9.59
C VAL A 155 29.22 1.14 8.30
N LEU A 156 28.19 1.71 7.63
CA LEU A 156 28.37 2.27 6.28
C LEU A 156 29.45 3.35 6.18
N PRO A 157 29.60 4.30 7.13
CA PRO A 157 30.63 5.33 7.02
C PRO A 157 32.04 4.83 7.26
N ARG A 158 32.28 3.52 7.56
CA ARG A 158 33.56 2.98 7.99
C ARG A 158 34.17 1.91 7.10
N VAL A 159 33.44 1.42 6.10
CA VAL A 159 33.84 0.24 5.33
C VAL A 159 33.86 0.53 3.83
N GLN A 160 34.70 -0.22 3.11
CA GLN A 160 34.87 -0.09 1.65
C GLN A 160 34.33 -1.32 0.91
N THR A 161 34.11 -2.44 1.61
CA THR A 161 33.56 -3.67 1.04
C THR A 161 32.49 -4.27 1.95
N ALA A 162 31.62 -5.08 1.39
CA ALA A 162 30.62 -5.80 2.16
C ALA A 162 31.25 -6.72 3.21
N ARG A 163 32.36 -7.40 2.86
CA ARG A 163 33.11 -8.25 3.77
C ARG A 163 33.69 -7.46 4.97
N GLU A 164 34.30 -6.31 4.73
CA GLU A 164 34.78 -5.43 5.82
C GLU A 164 33.63 -5.04 6.77
N GLY A 165 32.39 -4.83 6.23
CA GLY A 165 31.23 -4.54 7.04
C GLY A 165 30.85 -5.69 7.97
N VAL A 166 30.84 -6.92 7.44
CA VAL A 166 30.59 -8.13 8.25
C VAL A 166 31.66 -8.33 9.29
N GLU A 167 32.94 -8.16 8.91
CA GLU A 167 34.09 -8.29 9.84
C GLU A 167 34.08 -7.23 10.94
N LEU A 168 33.65 -5.99 10.64
CA LEU A 168 33.47 -4.92 11.63
C LEU A 168 32.36 -5.27 12.64
N ILE A 169 31.21 -5.75 12.16
CA ILE A 169 30.13 -6.18 13.04
C ILE A 169 30.58 -7.35 13.90
N ALA A 170 31.15 -8.38 13.30
CA ALA A 170 31.68 -9.56 13.98
C ALA A 170 32.66 -9.21 15.10
N LYS A 171 33.66 -8.40 14.79
CA LYS A 171 34.63 -7.89 15.77
C LYS A 171 33.93 -7.11 16.90
N THR A 172 32.98 -6.29 16.56
CA THR A 172 32.27 -5.48 17.57
C THR A 172 31.43 -6.36 18.50
N ILE A 173 30.81 -7.39 17.97
CA ILE A 173 30.05 -8.37 18.78
C ILE A 173 31.00 -9.20 19.66
N ASP A 174 32.17 -9.60 19.14
CA ASP A 174 33.21 -10.27 19.95
C ASP A 174 33.69 -9.42 21.13
N GLU A 175 33.82 -8.09 20.93
CA GLU A 175 34.38 -7.17 21.92
C GLU A 175 33.35 -6.60 22.90
N LYS A 176 32.11 -6.33 22.43
CA LYS A 176 31.06 -5.58 23.16
C LYS A 176 29.78 -6.33 23.34
N GLY A 177 29.55 -7.39 22.55
CA GLY A 177 28.32 -8.12 22.47
C GLY A 177 27.27 -7.44 21.60
N SER A 178 26.19 -8.18 21.35
CA SER A 178 24.99 -7.68 20.71
C SER A 178 23.86 -7.45 21.70
N ALA A 179 23.13 -6.36 21.54
CA ALA A 179 21.96 -6.04 22.36
C ALA A 179 20.70 -6.83 21.94
N GLU A 180 20.70 -7.34 20.71
CA GLU A 180 19.55 -8.00 20.08
C GLU A 180 20.00 -9.17 19.20
N GLY A 181 19.10 -10.11 18.93
CA GLY A 181 19.27 -11.06 17.83
C GLY A 181 18.76 -10.44 16.53
N ASN A 182 19.50 -10.62 15.44
CA ASN A 182 19.20 -9.93 14.19
C ASN A 182 19.60 -10.73 12.95
N VAL A 183 18.98 -10.40 11.82
CA VAL A 183 19.44 -10.78 10.48
C VAL A 183 19.85 -9.52 9.73
N ILE A 184 21.03 -9.53 9.14
CA ILE A 184 21.67 -8.39 8.48
C ILE A 184 22.14 -8.83 7.09
N ILE A 185 21.99 -7.98 6.09
CA ILE A 185 22.52 -8.18 4.74
C ILE A 185 23.47 -7.03 4.40
N LEU A 186 24.64 -7.38 3.87
CA LEU A 186 25.57 -6.43 3.26
C LEU A 186 25.91 -6.91 1.85
N ALA A 187 25.96 -5.98 0.91
CA ALA A 187 26.40 -6.29 -0.44
C ALA A 187 27.24 -5.17 -1.04
N ASP A 188 28.14 -5.56 -1.93
CA ASP A 188 28.82 -4.68 -2.85
C ASP A 188 28.77 -5.29 -4.27
N LYS A 189 29.46 -4.68 -5.23
CA LYS A 189 29.52 -5.19 -6.61
C LYS A 189 30.03 -6.64 -6.71
N SER A 190 30.82 -7.10 -5.74
CA SER A 190 31.56 -8.37 -5.81
C SER A 190 30.86 -9.51 -5.07
N GLU A 191 30.18 -9.19 -3.97
CA GLU A 191 29.62 -10.20 -3.09
C GLU A 191 28.45 -9.69 -2.25
N LEU A 192 27.61 -10.63 -1.83
CA LEU A 192 26.55 -10.42 -0.86
C LEU A 192 26.77 -11.35 0.33
N TRP A 193 26.63 -10.80 1.54
CA TRP A 193 26.70 -11.51 2.81
C TRP A 193 25.35 -11.47 3.52
N TYR A 194 24.96 -12.63 4.05
CA TYR A 194 23.81 -12.81 4.94
C TYR A 194 24.34 -13.20 6.32
N MET A 195 23.98 -12.45 7.35
CA MET A 195 24.48 -12.63 8.71
C MET A 195 23.33 -12.80 9.70
N GLU A 196 23.40 -13.84 10.53
CA GLU A 196 22.55 -14.03 11.71
C GLU A 196 23.32 -13.75 12.98
N VAL A 197 22.82 -12.83 13.82
CA VAL A 197 23.28 -12.55 15.17
C VAL A 197 22.45 -13.37 16.14
N LEU A 198 23.05 -14.42 16.68
CA LEU A 198 22.36 -15.56 17.30
C LEU A 198 22.16 -15.42 18.82
N SER A 199 23.01 -14.64 19.49
CA SER A 199 22.96 -14.35 20.93
C SER A 199 23.93 -13.22 21.28
N GLY A 200 24.22 -13.00 22.55
CA GLY A 200 25.08 -11.90 23.00
C GLY A 200 26.43 -11.80 22.29
N HIS A 201 27.08 -12.94 22.01
CA HIS A 201 28.39 -12.97 21.34
C HIS A 201 28.48 -14.02 20.22
N GLN A 202 27.34 -14.60 19.82
CA GLN A 202 27.34 -15.61 18.75
C GLN A 202 26.71 -15.05 17.48
N TYR A 203 27.36 -15.31 16.36
CA TYR A 203 26.93 -14.94 15.02
C TYR A 203 27.46 -15.92 13.98
N VAL A 204 26.76 -16.01 12.86
CA VAL A 204 27.25 -16.68 11.65
C VAL A 204 26.86 -15.85 10.44
N ALA A 205 27.83 -15.54 9.59
CA ALA A 205 27.64 -14.89 8.31
C ALA A 205 28.10 -15.80 7.18
N ILE A 206 27.35 -15.85 6.08
CA ILE A 206 27.72 -16.59 4.88
C ILE A 206 27.76 -15.66 3.68
N LYS A 207 28.72 -15.88 2.78
CA LYS A 207 28.65 -15.33 1.44
C LYS A 207 27.51 -16.01 0.71
N PHE A 208 26.52 -15.26 0.24
CA PHE A 208 25.31 -15.81 -0.34
C PHE A 208 25.58 -16.33 -1.77
N PRO A 209 25.16 -17.58 -2.10
CA PRO A 209 25.41 -18.17 -3.41
C PRO A 209 24.61 -17.47 -4.52
N GLU A 210 25.21 -17.36 -5.71
CA GLU A 210 24.63 -16.66 -6.85
C GLU A 210 23.44 -17.40 -7.49
N ASP A 211 23.32 -18.72 -7.27
CA ASP A 211 22.31 -19.61 -7.83
C ASP A 211 21.17 -19.93 -6.86
N LYS A 212 21.06 -19.18 -5.77
CA LYS A 212 20.04 -19.39 -4.72
C LYS A 212 19.14 -18.16 -4.57
N PHE A 213 17.95 -18.41 -4.01
CA PHE A 213 17.12 -17.37 -3.44
C PHE A 213 16.81 -17.67 -1.97
N ALA A 214 16.41 -16.66 -1.22
CA ALA A 214 16.01 -16.77 0.17
C ALA A 214 14.79 -15.90 0.46
N ILE A 215 13.92 -16.38 1.35
CA ILE A 215 12.85 -15.62 2.01
C ILE A 215 13.00 -15.89 3.49
N PHE A 216 12.98 -14.85 4.30
CA PHE A 216 13.14 -14.98 5.75
C PHE A 216 12.31 -13.93 6.49
N ALA A 217 11.99 -14.23 7.74
CA ALA A 217 11.20 -13.42 8.64
C ALA A 217 11.92 -13.29 10.00
N ASN A 218 11.21 -13.02 11.10
CA ASN A 218 11.79 -12.65 12.39
C ASN A 218 12.31 -13.86 13.21
N THR A 219 13.07 -14.73 12.57
CA THR A 219 13.73 -15.86 13.21
C THR A 219 14.99 -16.27 12.43
N TYR A 220 15.65 -17.37 12.79
CA TYR A 220 16.88 -17.87 12.18
C TYR A 220 16.58 -18.94 11.13
N TYR A 221 17.34 -18.95 10.03
CA TYR A 221 17.14 -19.86 8.90
C TYR A 221 18.42 -20.60 8.48
N LEU A 222 19.59 -20.25 9.02
CA LEU A 222 20.82 -20.99 8.70
C LEU A 222 20.75 -22.42 9.21
N GLY A 223 20.80 -23.38 8.28
CA GLY A 223 20.89 -24.80 8.58
C GLY A 223 22.32 -25.22 8.91
N HIS A 224 22.84 -26.20 8.17
CA HIS A 224 24.24 -26.55 8.24
C HIS A 224 25.10 -25.52 7.48
N VAL A 225 26.19 -25.08 8.13
CA VAL A 225 27.22 -24.21 7.56
C VAL A 225 28.59 -24.82 7.85
N ASP A 226 29.45 -24.92 6.84
CA ASP A 226 30.84 -25.34 7.04
C ASP A 226 31.61 -24.19 7.71
N LEU A 227 31.69 -24.24 9.02
CA LEU A 227 32.39 -23.23 9.82
C LEU A 227 33.95 -23.18 9.59
N THR A 228 34.51 -24.13 8.81
CA THR A 228 35.92 -24.16 8.44
C THR A 228 36.20 -23.44 7.12
N ASP A 229 35.15 -23.12 6.33
CA ASP A 229 35.26 -22.33 5.08
C ASP A 229 35.42 -20.82 5.36
N THR A 230 36.58 -20.40 5.80
CA THR A 230 36.88 -19.01 6.13
C THR A 230 36.82 -18.06 4.92
N ALA A 231 36.74 -18.56 3.69
CA ALA A 231 36.58 -17.74 2.50
C ALA A 231 35.12 -17.25 2.35
N ASN A 232 34.17 -18.09 2.71
CA ASN A 232 32.76 -17.86 2.50
C ASN A 232 31.96 -17.79 3.81
N VAL A 233 32.59 -17.98 4.97
CA VAL A 233 31.95 -18.01 6.28
C VAL A 233 32.73 -17.19 7.30
N ILE A 234 32.05 -16.32 8.04
CA ILE A 234 32.54 -15.58 9.18
C ILE A 234 31.64 -15.93 10.37
N ALA A 235 32.21 -16.61 11.37
CA ALA A 235 31.43 -17.10 12.52
C ALA A 235 32.14 -16.90 13.82
N SER A 236 31.38 -16.75 14.91
CA SER A 236 31.94 -16.75 16.26
C SER A 236 32.55 -18.11 16.62
N LYS A 237 33.68 -18.10 17.36
CA LYS A 237 34.44 -19.30 17.67
C LYS A 237 33.69 -20.31 18.55
N ASP A 238 32.76 -19.84 19.35
CA ASP A 238 32.06 -20.62 20.37
C ASP A 238 30.61 -20.98 19.98
N VAL A 239 30.20 -20.77 18.71
CA VAL A 239 28.78 -20.98 18.25
C VAL A 239 28.27 -22.40 18.58
N GLU A 240 29.04 -23.46 18.25
CA GLU A 240 28.64 -24.82 18.64
C GLU A 240 28.76 -25.07 20.14
N LYS A 241 29.79 -24.54 20.77
CA LYS A 241 30.06 -24.74 22.21
C LYS A 241 28.97 -24.11 23.07
N VAL A 242 28.45 -22.93 22.70
CA VAL A 242 27.33 -22.28 23.39
C VAL A 242 26.06 -23.11 23.24
N ALA A 243 25.74 -23.60 22.04
CA ALA A 243 24.61 -24.49 21.81
C ALA A 243 24.69 -25.78 22.65
N LYS A 244 25.87 -26.42 22.70
CA LYS A 244 26.14 -27.62 23.52
C LYS A 244 26.00 -27.32 25.03
N LYS A 245 26.55 -26.21 25.51
CA LYS A 245 26.46 -25.78 26.91
C LYS A 245 25.01 -25.40 27.30
N ALA A 246 24.22 -24.90 26.35
CA ALA A 246 22.82 -24.59 26.54
C ALA A 246 21.90 -25.82 26.58
N ASP A 247 22.44 -27.01 26.38
CA ASP A 247 21.65 -28.24 26.18
C ASP A 247 20.57 -28.03 25.09
N ASN A 248 20.99 -27.41 23.99
CA ASN A 248 20.15 -27.11 22.82
C ASN A 248 20.88 -27.29 21.48
N TYR A 249 21.91 -28.12 21.45
CA TYR A 249 22.63 -28.50 20.25
C TYR A 249 21.81 -29.49 19.43
N VAL A 250 21.45 -29.12 18.23
CA VAL A 250 20.65 -29.93 17.30
C VAL A 250 21.48 -30.34 16.10
N GLU A 251 21.44 -31.63 15.77
CA GLU A 251 21.97 -32.18 14.53
C GLU A 251 20.84 -32.64 13.61
N ILE A 252 20.96 -32.33 12.31
CA ILE A 252 20.14 -32.90 11.27
C ILE A 252 21.08 -33.60 10.29
N GLU A 253 20.81 -34.86 9.96
CA GLU A 253 21.67 -35.69 9.10
C GLU A 253 23.13 -35.79 9.58
N GLY A 254 23.34 -35.70 10.91
CA GLY A 254 24.68 -35.75 11.52
C GLY A 254 25.48 -34.46 11.44
N GLN A 255 24.87 -33.35 11.05
CA GLN A 255 25.51 -32.04 10.94
C GLN A 255 24.83 -31.03 11.87
N PHE A 256 25.64 -30.15 12.47
CA PHE A 256 25.14 -29.08 13.33
C PHE A 256 24.18 -28.16 12.57
N HIS A 257 22.99 -27.99 13.11
CA HIS A 257 21.96 -27.13 12.54
C HIS A 257 21.80 -25.85 13.38
N ILE A 258 22.25 -24.71 12.86
CA ILE A 258 22.34 -23.43 13.57
C ILE A 258 20.96 -22.96 14.01
N ALA A 259 20.03 -22.72 13.08
CA ALA A 259 18.71 -22.23 13.39
C ALA A 259 17.99 -23.07 14.44
N LYS A 260 17.97 -24.39 14.32
CA LYS A 260 17.32 -25.28 15.29
C LYS A 260 17.96 -25.23 16.68
N SER A 261 19.23 -24.89 16.75
CA SER A 261 19.94 -24.78 18.03
C SER A 261 19.76 -23.41 18.71
N TYR A 262 19.45 -22.37 17.94
CA TYR A 262 19.36 -21.01 18.46
C TYR A 262 17.93 -20.41 18.46
N ASP A 263 17.06 -20.92 17.60
CA ASP A 263 15.68 -20.47 17.50
C ASP A 263 14.83 -20.90 18.72
N PRO A 264 13.80 -20.12 19.12
CA PRO A 264 12.70 -20.60 19.95
C PRO A 264 12.01 -21.77 19.22
N SER A 265 11.77 -22.85 19.88
CA SER A 265 11.41 -24.20 19.40
C SER A 265 10.30 -24.31 18.33
N ASN A 266 9.62 -23.21 17.96
CA ASN A 266 8.63 -23.14 16.88
C ASN A 266 8.69 -21.78 16.22
N TYR A 267 8.63 -21.73 14.88
CA TYR A 267 8.34 -20.49 14.18
C TYR A 267 7.04 -19.87 14.70
N ALA A 268 7.05 -18.58 14.97
CA ALA A 268 5.82 -17.85 15.17
C ALA A 268 4.93 -18.00 13.92
N GLU A 269 3.62 -18.02 14.10
CA GLU A 269 2.69 -18.19 13.00
C GLU A 269 2.86 -17.11 11.91
N ALA A 270 3.17 -15.88 12.34
CA ALA A 270 3.47 -14.76 11.46
C ALA A 270 4.73 -14.98 10.61
N ASP A 271 5.79 -15.60 11.18
CA ASP A 271 7.02 -15.91 10.43
C ASP A 271 6.74 -16.98 9.38
N ARG A 272 6.09 -18.05 9.78
CA ARG A 272 5.71 -19.18 8.93
C ARG A 272 4.88 -18.74 7.74
N SER A 273 3.84 -17.93 7.96
CA SER A 273 2.91 -17.53 6.91
C SER A 273 3.58 -16.66 5.84
N ARG A 274 4.47 -15.74 6.25
CA ARG A 274 5.22 -14.88 5.32
C ARG A 274 6.22 -15.68 4.48
N VAL A 275 7.02 -16.53 5.12
CA VAL A 275 8.03 -17.32 4.42
C VAL A 275 7.40 -18.34 3.48
N TYR A 276 6.36 -19.04 3.92
CA TYR A 276 5.62 -19.98 3.07
C TYR A 276 4.99 -19.27 1.85
N ALA A 277 4.35 -18.11 2.07
CA ALA A 277 3.77 -17.34 0.98
C ALA A 277 4.85 -16.85 -0.01
N GLY A 278 5.99 -16.39 0.49
CA GLY A 278 7.10 -15.96 -0.39
C GLY A 278 7.70 -17.10 -1.19
N ILE A 279 7.95 -18.25 -0.56
CA ILE A 279 8.48 -19.44 -1.24
C ILE A 279 7.52 -19.91 -2.34
N THR A 280 6.24 -20.09 -2.02
CA THR A 280 5.25 -20.59 -2.98
C THR A 280 4.91 -19.59 -4.09
N LEU A 281 5.11 -18.31 -3.87
CA LEU A 281 4.97 -17.28 -4.91
C LEU A 281 6.14 -17.32 -5.89
N LEU A 282 7.38 -17.40 -5.39
CA LEU A 282 8.57 -17.42 -6.23
C LEU A 282 8.79 -18.78 -6.91
N ASP A 283 8.45 -19.86 -6.22
CA ASP A 283 8.55 -21.23 -6.72
C ASP A 283 7.20 -21.97 -6.59
N PRO A 284 6.25 -21.75 -7.52
CA PRO A 284 4.91 -22.38 -7.47
C PRO A 284 4.92 -23.91 -7.58
N GLN A 285 6.06 -24.51 -7.96
CA GLN A 285 6.22 -25.96 -8.09
C GLN A 285 6.92 -26.57 -6.86
N THR A 286 7.20 -25.79 -5.83
CA THR A 286 7.85 -26.25 -4.61
C THR A 286 7.07 -27.37 -3.93
N SER A 287 7.77 -28.32 -3.33
CA SER A 287 7.18 -29.36 -2.50
C SER A 287 7.01 -28.96 -1.03
N VAL A 288 7.43 -27.74 -0.67
CA VAL A 288 7.32 -27.22 0.71
C VAL A 288 5.85 -27.14 1.11
N THR A 289 5.54 -27.62 2.31
CA THR A 289 4.21 -27.53 2.90
C THR A 289 4.17 -26.48 4.00
N TYR A 290 2.99 -25.98 4.32
CA TYR A 290 2.82 -25.02 5.41
C TYR A 290 3.25 -25.58 6.77
N GLU A 291 3.13 -26.88 6.96
CA GLU A 291 3.41 -27.59 8.22
C GLU A 291 4.89 -27.96 8.40
N ASP A 292 5.74 -27.68 7.41
CA ASP A 292 7.17 -27.96 7.54
C ASP A 292 7.76 -27.23 8.75
N SER A 293 8.54 -27.95 9.54
CA SER A 293 9.07 -27.44 10.82
C SER A 293 10.23 -26.46 10.64
N VAL A 294 10.87 -26.48 9.48
CA VAL A 294 11.96 -25.59 9.07
C VAL A 294 11.87 -25.30 7.59
N PHE A 295 12.04 -24.05 7.24
CA PHE A 295 12.28 -23.63 5.86
C PHE A 295 13.77 -23.37 5.68
N ASP A 296 14.39 -24.03 4.70
CA ASP A 296 15.80 -23.79 4.39
C ASP A 296 15.99 -22.36 3.86
N LEU A 297 17.05 -21.68 4.32
CA LEU A 297 17.41 -20.37 3.80
C LEU A 297 17.75 -20.43 2.31
N LEU A 298 18.69 -21.30 1.94
CA LEU A 298 19.25 -21.40 0.59
C LEU A 298 18.38 -22.28 -0.31
N ARG A 299 17.59 -21.66 -1.16
CA ARG A 299 16.66 -22.37 -2.03
C ARG A 299 17.06 -22.26 -3.50
N SER A 300 16.90 -23.35 -4.23
CA SER A 300 16.92 -23.37 -5.69
C SER A 300 15.49 -23.42 -6.22
N PRO A 301 15.14 -22.70 -7.29
CA PRO A 301 13.83 -22.87 -7.90
C PRO A 301 13.68 -24.29 -8.46
N THR A 302 12.48 -24.85 -8.36
CA THR A 302 12.15 -26.18 -8.90
C THR A 302 12.31 -26.23 -10.42
N ASP A 303 11.93 -25.14 -11.12
CA ASP A 303 12.29 -24.95 -12.52
C ASP A 303 13.68 -24.30 -12.64
N PRO A 304 14.72 -25.00 -13.12
CA PRO A 304 16.07 -24.44 -13.24
C PRO A 304 16.18 -23.26 -14.23
N ASN A 305 15.17 -23.07 -15.07
CA ASN A 305 15.09 -21.95 -16.02
C ASN A 305 14.36 -20.73 -15.45
N ARG A 306 13.78 -20.83 -14.26
CA ARG A 306 13.10 -19.68 -13.61
C ARG A 306 14.08 -18.54 -13.43
N ARG A 307 13.66 -17.35 -13.85
CA ARG A 307 14.38 -16.09 -13.60
C ARG A 307 13.40 -15.08 -13.05
N TYR A 308 13.90 -14.23 -12.15
CA TYR A 308 13.12 -13.25 -11.41
C TYR A 308 13.42 -11.83 -11.90
N SER A 309 12.38 -11.06 -12.10
CA SER A 309 12.42 -9.64 -12.45
C SER A 309 12.21 -8.76 -11.22
N LEU A 310 12.40 -7.44 -11.37
CA LEU A 310 11.99 -6.46 -10.35
C LEU A 310 10.50 -6.54 -10.04
N GLN A 311 9.66 -6.77 -11.05
CA GLN A 311 8.22 -6.91 -10.84
C GLN A 311 7.87 -8.13 -9.99
N ASP A 312 8.61 -9.25 -10.12
CA ASP A 312 8.42 -10.42 -9.25
C ASP A 312 8.72 -10.08 -7.78
N VAL A 313 9.78 -9.32 -7.49
CA VAL A 313 10.11 -8.96 -6.10
C VAL A 313 9.22 -7.84 -5.55
N PHE A 314 8.74 -6.91 -6.37
CA PHE A 314 7.71 -5.96 -5.94
C PHE A 314 6.40 -6.69 -5.61
N ALA A 315 6.01 -7.67 -6.43
CA ALA A 315 4.86 -8.52 -6.16
C ALA A 315 5.05 -9.36 -4.89
N LEU A 316 6.28 -9.84 -4.62
CA LEU A 316 6.62 -10.55 -3.39
C LEU A 316 6.35 -9.68 -2.15
N GLN A 317 6.90 -8.46 -2.11
CA GLN A 317 6.72 -7.55 -0.97
C GLN A 317 5.29 -7.02 -0.83
N ARG A 318 4.49 -7.07 -1.91
CA ARG A 318 3.05 -6.71 -1.92
C ARG A 318 2.12 -7.89 -1.67
N ASN A 319 2.66 -9.11 -1.55
CA ASN A 319 1.83 -10.31 -1.48
C ASN A 319 0.95 -10.34 -0.24
N ARG A 320 -0.35 -10.58 -0.47
CA ARG A 320 -1.39 -10.70 0.55
C ARG A 320 -2.19 -11.98 0.37
N PHE A 321 -1.48 -13.06 0.00
CA PHE A 321 -2.01 -14.40 -0.24
C PHE A 321 -2.87 -14.55 -1.50
N GLU A 322 -2.76 -13.68 -2.49
CA GLU A 322 -3.55 -13.74 -3.72
C GLU A 322 -3.44 -15.10 -4.44
N HIS A 323 -2.30 -15.80 -4.27
CA HIS A 323 -2.04 -17.14 -4.84
C HIS A 323 -2.39 -18.29 -3.87
N LEU A 324 -2.80 -17.99 -2.65
CA LEU A 324 -3.11 -18.96 -1.58
C LEU A 324 -4.55 -18.73 -1.08
N PRO A 325 -5.58 -19.21 -1.81
CA PRO A 325 -6.98 -18.86 -1.52
C PRO A 325 -7.48 -19.35 -0.15
N GLN A 326 -6.74 -20.28 0.51
CA GLN A 326 -7.03 -20.74 1.87
C GLN A 326 -6.61 -19.73 2.96
N PHE A 327 -5.86 -18.68 2.62
CA PHE A 327 -5.40 -17.66 3.54
C PHE A 327 -5.97 -16.28 3.20
N LEU A 328 -6.18 -15.48 4.24
CA LEU A 328 -6.53 -14.07 4.15
C LEU A 328 -5.58 -13.25 5.02
N PRO A 329 -5.25 -12.01 4.65
CA PRO A 329 -4.48 -11.12 5.51
C PRO A 329 -5.20 -10.89 6.85
N ASP A 330 -4.47 -10.95 7.94
CA ASP A 330 -5.01 -10.79 9.30
C ASP A 330 -5.49 -9.37 9.60
N ASP A 331 -4.91 -8.36 8.93
CA ASP A 331 -5.36 -6.98 9.00
C ASP A 331 -6.77 -6.75 8.42
N LEU A 332 -7.32 -7.72 7.69
CA LEU A 332 -8.72 -7.73 7.23
C LEU A 332 -9.68 -8.36 8.25
N ALA A 333 -9.18 -8.98 9.31
CA ALA A 333 -10.02 -9.61 10.31
C ALA A 333 -10.96 -8.58 10.97
N GLY A 334 -12.27 -8.84 10.92
CA GLY A 334 -13.30 -7.93 11.44
C GLY A 334 -13.56 -6.66 10.63
N LYS A 335 -12.82 -6.42 9.53
CA LYS A 335 -13.03 -5.28 8.61
C LYS A 335 -13.91 -5.65 7.41
N VAL A 336 -14.22 -6.92 7.23
CA VAL A 336 -15.05 -7.42 6.12
C VAL A 336 -16.47 -6.88 6.30
N LYS A 337 -16.87 -5.95 5.45
CA LYS A 337 -18.26 -5.51 5.37
C LYS A 337 -19.09 -6.64 4.76
N GLN A 338 -20.25 -6.92 5.35
CA GLN A 338 -21.31 -7.65 4.64
C GLN A 338 -21.60 -6.90 3.34
N GLY A 339 -21.66 -7.62 2.21
CA GLY A 339 -22.12 -7.05 0.95
C GLY A 339 -23.49 -6.39 1.15
N ASP A 340 -23.83 -5.42 0.32
CA ASP A 340 -25.11 -4.70 0.39
C ASP A 340 -26.33 -5.64 0.24
N ASP A 341 -26.12 -6.86 -0.25
CA ASP A 341 -27.10 -7.95 -0.36
C ASP A 341 -27.09 -8.92 0.85
N GLY A 342 -26.26 -8.64 1.87
CA GLY A 342 -26.09 -9.50 3.04
C GLY A 342 -25.17 -10.69 2.80
N SER A 343 -24.57 -10.82 1.61
CA SER A 343 -23.58 -11.85 1.29
C SER A 343 -22.24 -11.52 1.98
N ASN A 344 -21.61 -12.56 2.50
CA ASN A 344 -20.24 -12.49 2.98
C ASN A 344 -19.36 -13.06 1.84
N ASP A 345 -18.82 -12.18 0.99
CA ASP A 345 -18.00 -12.57 -0.16
C ASP A 345 -16.66 -13.23 0.23
N GLN A 346 -16.38 -13.37 1.52
CA GLN A 346 -15.17 -14.03 2.00
C GLN A 346 -15.38 -15.55 2.08
N PRO A 347 -14.37 -16.34 1.67
CA PRO A 347 -14.41 -17.79 1.86
C PRO A 347 -14.66 -18.12 3.33
N THR A 348 -15.68 -18.90 3.63
CA THR A 348 -16.03 -19.30 5.01
C THR A 348 -14.97 -20.14 5.70
N ASP A 349 -14.04 -20.71 4.92
CA ASP A 349 -12.99 -21.65 5.35
C ASP A 349 -11.59 -21.00 5.39
N ALA A 350 -11.48 -19.71 5.05
CA ALA A 350 -10.19 -19.04 5.01
C ALA A 350 -9.66 -18.74 6.42
N THR A 351 -8.35 -18.96 6.60
CA THR A 351 -7.65 -18.64 7.84
C THR A 351 -6.93 -17.30 7.70
N TYR A 352 -7.11 -16.40 8.65
CA TYR A 352 -6.39 -15.13 8.71
C TYR A 352 -4.93 -15.36 9.11
N LYS A 353 -4.00 -14.80 8.32
CA LYS A 353 -2.55 -14.94 8.48
C LYS A 353 -1.85 -13.61 8.27
N TYR A 354 -0.68 -13.44 8.86
CA TYR A 354 0.15 -12.27 8.65
C TYR A 354 0.79 -12.32 7.25
N ALA A 355 0.53 -11.32 6.42
CA ALA A 355 0.98 -11.26 5.03
C ALA A 355 2.30 -10.50 4.89
N LEU A 356 3.07 -10.76 3.80
CA LEU A 356 4.27 -9.99 3.45
C LEU A 356 3.98 -8.50 3.22
N GLY A 357 2.89 -8.20 2.49
CA GLY A 357 2.38 -6.84 2.27
C GLY A 357 1.33 -6.43 3.30
N ASN A 358 1.60 -6.64 4.60
CA ASN A 358 0.70 -6.27 5.69
C ASN A 358 0.52 -4.75 5.78
N GLU A 359 -0.58 -4.29 6.41
CA GLU A 359 -0.85 -2.86 6.62
C GLU A 359 0.16 -2.18 7.57
N ASN A 360 0.96 -2.95 8.29
CA ASN A 360 1.98 -2.46 9.21
C ASN A 360 3.30 -2.06 8.54
N VAL A 361 3.46 -2.30 7.24
CA VAL A 361 4.67 -1.92 6.50
C VAL A 361 4.81 -0.40 6.46
N ILE A 362 5.94 0.12 6.94
CA ILE A 362 6.27 1.55 6.93
C ILE A 362 7.40 1.90 5.96
N ASP A 363 8.23 0.91 5.59
CA ASP A 363 9.32 0.99 4.63
C ASP A 363 9.41 -0.33 3.86
N ALA A 364 9.64 -0.25 2.58
CA ALA A 364 9.98 -1.39 1.73
C ALA A 364 11.06 -0.97 0.73
N HIS A 365 12.05 -1.81 0.54
CA HIS A 365 13.12 -1.51 -0.39
C HIS A 365 13.63 -2.76 -1.11
N VAL A 366 14.12 -2.54 -2.33
CA VAL A 366 14.80 -3.53 -3.16
C VAL A 366 16.10 -2.94 -3.65
N TYR A 367 17.22 -3.52 -3.25
CA TYR A 367 18.53 -3.24 -3.82
C TYR A 367 18.73 -4.09 -5.07
N GLN A 368 19.19 -3.47 -6.14
CA GLN A 368 19.53 -4.09 -7.41
C GLN A 368 21.00 -3.76 -7.74
N ILE A 369 21.90 -4.71 -7.54
CA ILE A 369 23.34 -4.52 -7.75
C ILE A 369 23.73 -5.15 -9.09
N LYS A 370 24.32 -4.37 -9.98
CA LYS A 370 24.68 -4.78 -11.35
C LYS A 370 26.18 -4.75 -11.60
N ASP A 371 26.73 -5.86 -12.05
CA ASP A 371 28.16 -5.96 -12.40
C ASP A 371 28.57 -4.99 -13.52
N SER A 372 27.63 -4.58 -14.37
CA SER A 372 27.86 -3.66 -15.50
C SER A 372 28.12 -2.22 -15.07
N LEU A 373 27.67 -1.82 -13.88
CA LEU A 373 27.86 -0.46 -13.38
C LEU A 373 29.16 -0.33 -12.58
N PRO A 374 29.82 0.86 -12.58
CA PRO A 374 30.94 1.17 -11.69
C PRO A 374 30.55 0.99 -10.22
N ALA A 375 31.53 0.60 -9.36
CA ALA A 375 31.28 0.38 -7.93
C ALA A 375 30.76 1.65 -7.22
N ALA A 376 31.23 2.84 -7.63
CA ALA A 376 30.77 4.12 -7.09
C ALA A 376 29.26 4.37 -7.23
N PHE A 377 28.58 3.71 -8.18
CA PHE A 377 27.11 3.79 -8.29
C PHE A 377 26.40 3.04 -7.16
N GLY A 378 27.03 2.00 -6.58
CA GLY A 378 26.47 1.15 -5.55
C GLY A 378 25.27 0.31 -6.01
N GLY A 379 24.82 0.46 -7.24
CA GLY A 379 23.57 -0.11 -7.75
C GLY A 379 22.38 0.85 -7.61
N VAL A 380 21.17 0.30 -7.62
CA VAL A 380 19.92 1.04 -7.50
C VAL A 380 19.15 0.53 -6.29
N VAL A 381 18.69 1.43 -5.41
CA VAL A 381 17.64 1.11 -4.45
C VAL A 381 16.29 1.55 -5.02
N TRP A 382 15.34 0.65 -5.00
CA TRP A 382 13.93 0.90 -5.28
C TRP A 382 13.22 1.05 -3.93
N LEU A 383 12.82 2.27 -3.61
CA LEU A 383 12.31 2.66 -2.29
C LEU A 383 10.81 2.87 -2.33
N GLY A 384 10.07 2.16 -1.47
CA GLY A 384 8.65 2.35 -1.21
C GLY A 384 8.43 2.71 0.27
N LEU A 385 8.14 3.97 0.57
CA LEU A 385 7.79 4.39 1.93
C LEU A 385 6.29 4.20 2.17
N GLY A 386 5.94 3.47 3.23
CA GLY A 386 4.56 3.12 3.60
C GLY A 386 4.14 1.73 3.11
N GLN A 387 2.85 1.44 3.17
CA GLN A 387 2.31 0.14 2.76
C GLN A 387 2.63 -0.16 1.29
N THR A 388 3.29 -1.27 1.05
CA THR A 388 3.76 -1.66 -0.28
C THR A 388 2.67 -1.71 -1.34
N ARG A 389 1.44 -2.03 -0.96
CA ARG A 389 0.29 -2.08 -1.87
C ARG A 389 -0.10 -0.70 -2.39
N ASN A 390 0.03 0.32 -1.56
CA ASN A 390 -0.49 1.66 -1.81
C ASN A 390 0.61 2.69 -2.08
N THR A 391 1.87 2.27 -2.16
CA THR A 391 3.04 3.11 -2.46
C THR A 391 3.78 2.61 -3.69
N PRO A 392 4.35 3.50 -4.52
CA PRO A 392 5.24 3.11 -5.61
C PRO A 392 6.67 2.88 -5.12
N TYR A 393 7.42 2.04 -5.85
CA TYR A 393 8.86 1.87 -5.69
C TYR A 393 9.61 2.86 -6.57
N VAL A 394 10.35 3.79 -5.95
CA VAL A 394 11.08 4.87 -6.63
C VAL A 394 12.57 4.56 -6.68
N PRO A 395 13.23 4.65 -7.86
CA PRO A 395 14.64 4.28 -7.99
C PRO A 395 15.61 5.41 -7.61
N PHE A 396 16.68 5.04 -6.90
CA PHE A 396 17.81 5.91 -6.59
C PHE A 396 19.13 5.17 -6.78
N TYR A 397 20.10 5.80 -7.44
CA TYR A 397 21.47 5.31 -7.42
C TYR A 397 22.16 5.60 -6.07
N GLY A 398 23.03 4.72 -5.62
CA GLY A 398 23.81 4.93 -4.40
C GLY A 398 24.81 6.10 -4.48
N ILE A 399 25.20 6.52 -5.70
CA ILE A 399 26.13 7.62 -5.91
C ILE A 399 25.55 9.01 -5.59
N VAL A 400 24.21 9.15 -5.50
CA VAL A 400 23.58 10.46 -5.22
C VAL A 400 24.14 11.11 -3.96
N THR A 401 24.21 12.43 -3.98
CA THR A 401 24.79 13.23 -2.88
C THR A 401 23.72 13.99 -2.08
N ASP A 402 22.45 13.93 -2.54
CA ASP A 402 21.30 14.52 -1.86
C ASP A 402 20.01 13.84 -2.28
N THR A 403 18.94 14.05 -1.52
CA THR A 403 17.57 13.58 -1.82
C THR A 403 16.60 14.77 -1.90
N TYR A 404 15.45 14.56 -2.55
CA TYR A 404 14.45 15.60 -2.69
C TYR A 404 13.86 16.01 -1.32
N GLU A 405 13.60 17.30 -1.14
CA GLU A 405 13.20 17.88 0.15
C GLU A 405 12.00 17.20 0.82
N ALA A 406 11.06 16.69 0.02
CA ALA A 406 9.90 15.99 0.56
C ALA A 406 10.26 14.70 1.32
N PHE A 407 11.39 14.03 0.98
CA PHE A 407 11.91 12.88 1.71
C PHE A 407 12.57 13.25 3.04
N LYS A 408 12.97 14.51 3.22
CA LYS A 408 13.67 15.02 4.41
C LYS A 408 12.72 15.75 5.37
N ASN A 409 11.44 15.87 5.01
CA ASN A 409 10.46 16.55 5.83
C ASN A 409 10.10 15.71 7.06
N ARG A 410 10.50 16.17 8.24
CA ARG A 410 10.33 15.52 9.54
C ARG A 410 9.12 16.02 10.33
N SER A 411 8.03 16.38 9.66
CA SER A 411 6.82 16.81 10.35
C SER A 411 6.22 15.68 11.20
N ALA A 412 5.91 15.97 12.46
CA ALA A 412 5.28 15.05 13.40
C ALA A 412 3.77 14.82 13.11
N SER A 413 3.22 15.49 12.12
CA SER A 413 1.83 15.37 11.70
C SER A 413 1.71 15.58 10.19
N TYR A 414 0.55 15.26 9.62
CA TYR A 414 0.30 15.45 8.20
C TYR A 414 0.76 16.80 7.68
N ASP A 415 1.67 16.76 6.71
CA ASP A 415 2.19 17.89 5.97
C ASP A 415 2.19 17.59 4.47
N THR A 416 1.56 18.43 3.68
CA THR A 416 1.45 18.29 2.22
C THR A 416 2.78 18.36 1.48
N ASN A 417 3.87 18.76 2.14
CA ASN A 417 5.22 18.79 1.59
C ASN A 417 6.08 17.59 2.05
N SER A 418 5.50 16.66 2.80
CA SER A 418 6.16 15.42 3.20
C SER A 418 5.79 14.29 2.26
N TRP A 419 6.80 13.58 1.75
CA TRP A 419 6.59 12.34 0.99
C TRP A 419 5.87 11.29 1.83
N TYR A 420 6.40 11.03 3.01
CA TYR A 420 5.84 10.09 3.96
C TYR A 420 4.35 10.37 4.24
N TRP A 421 4.00 11.59 4.64
CA TRP A 421 2.62 11.92 4.96
C TRP A 421 1.67 11.89 3.76
N THR A 422 2.15 12.24 2.56
CA THR A 422 1.35 12.12 1.34
C THR A 422 1.01 10.66 1.05
N VAL A 423 2.01 9.75 1.13
CA VAL A 423 1.80 8.31 0.94
C VAL A 423 0.91 7.74 2.04
N GLN A 424 1.13 8.11 3.31
CA GLN A 424 0.29 7.66 4.43
C GLN A 424 -1.17 8.09 4.28
N ASN A 425 -1.44 9.27 3.74
CA ASN A 425 -2.81 9.71 3.51
C ASN A 425 -3.49 8.95 2.35
N ILE A 426 -2.75 8.69 1.26
CA ILE A 426 -3.20 7.81 0.17
C ILE A 426 -3.53 6.42 0.72
N ASP A 427 -2.62 5.86 1.51
CA ASP A 427 -2.75 4.55 2.12
C ASP A 427 -3.97 4.45 3.04
N LYS A 428 -4.14 5.43 3.92
CA LYS A 428 -5.29 5.53 4.81
C LYS A 428 -6.61 5.56 4.04
N MET A 429 -6.71 6.37 2.99
CA MET A 429 -7.91 6.43 2.14
C MET A 429 -8.16 5.10 1.42
N ALA A 430 -7.11 4.47 0.87
CA ALA A 430 -7.23 3.20 0.16
C ALA A 430 -7.64 2.06 1.10
N SER A 431 -7.06 1.98 2.30
CA SER A 431 -7.36 0.95 3.31
C SER A 431 -8.75 1.11 3.94
N GLN A 432 -9.23 2.35 4.09
CA GLN A 432 -10.59 2.63 4.60
C GLN A 432 -11.69 2.43 3.54
N HIS A 433 -11.33 2.51 2.27
CA HIS A 433 -12.26 2.40 1.13
C HIS A 433 -11.73 1.43 0.06
N PRO A 434 -11.47 0.16 0.41
CA PRO A 434 -10.90 -0.83 -0.51
C PRO A 434 -11.82 -1.13 -1.70
N ASP A 435 -13.13 -1.00 -1.52
CA ASP A 435 -14.17 -1.10 -2.55
C ASP A 435 -14.07 0.01 -3.62
N VAL A 436 -13.54 1.18 -3.24
CA VAL A 436 -13.40 2.33 -4.14
C VAL A 436 -12.02 2.40 -4.79
N PHE A 437 -10.96 2.17 -4.03
CA PHE A 437 -9.57 2.45 -4.44
C PHE A 437 -8.69 1.20 -4.54
N GLY A 438 -8.98 0.14 -3.79
CA GLY A 438 -8.04 -0.94 -3.50
C GLY A 438 -7.26 -1.48 -4.70
N ARG A 439 -7.92 -1.74 -5.83
CA ARG A 439 -7.24 -2.24 -7.03
C ARG A 439 -6.68 -1.15 -7.92
N THR A 440 -7.40 -0.03 -8.04
CA THR A 440 -7.04 1.05 -8.98
C THR A 440 -5.74 1.77 -8.61
N ILE A 441 -5.42 1.87 -7.32
CA ILE A 441 -4.18 2.49 -6.85
C ILE A 441 -2.99 1.60 -7.18
N LEU A 442 -3.07 0.30 -6.92
CA LEU A 442 -2.02 -0.64 -7.26
C LEU A 442 -1.74 -0.65 -8.77
N GLU A 443 -2.79 -0.69 -9.60
CA GLU A 443 -2.64 -0.65 -11.07
C GLU A 443 -1.97 0.65 -11.56
N LYS A 444 -2.25 1.79 -10.92
CA LYS A 444 -1.55 3.06 -11.21
C LYS A 444 -0.06 2.97 -10.90
N TRP A 445 0.29 2.44 -9.72
CA TRP A 445 1.70 2.31 -9.34
C TRP A 445 2.45 1.35 -10.24
N GLN A 446 1.89 0.20 -10.56
CA GLN A 446 2.50 -0.77 -11.46
C GLN A 446 2.78 -0.18 -12.85
N ALA A 447 1.86 0.60 -13.41
CA ALA A 447 2.07 1.27 -14.70
C ALA A 447 3.21 2.30 -14.65
N LEU A 448 3.34 3.07 -13.58
CA LEU A 448 4.43 4.03 -13.39
C LEU A 448 5.77 3.32 -13.16
N GLU A 449 5.77 2.23 -12.38
CA GLU A 449 6.97 1.43 -12.12
C GLU A 449 7.51 0.78 -13.40
N GLU A 450 6.65 0.32 -14.30
CA GLU A 450 7.07 -0.18 -15.62
C GLU A 450 7.80 0.90 -16.42
N GLU A 451 7.30 2.13 -16.43
CA GLU A 451 7.95 3.27 -17.07
C GLU A 451 9.32 3.56 -16.42
N TRP A 452 9.38 3.57 -15.09
CA TRP A 452 10.61 3.85 -14.35
C TRP A 452 11.65 2.75 -14.49
N ILE A 453 11.24 1.48 -14.52
CA ILE A 453 12.13 0.34 -14.77
C ILE A 453 12.76 0.47 -16.18
N ALA A 454 11.95 0.79 -17.19
CA ALA A 454 12.45 0.97 -18.55
C ALA A 454 13.39 2.18 -18.65
N HIS A 455 13.07 3.29 -17.99
CA HIS A 455 13.94 4.46 -17.92
C HIS A 455 15.26 4.15 -17.21
N GLN A 456 15.21 3.46 -16.06
CA GLN A 456 16.38 3.06 -15.30
C GLN A 456 17.30 2.14 -16.11
N ALA A 457 16.75 1.16 -16.83
CA ALA A 457 17.53 0.27 -17.70
C ALA A 457 18.25 1.05 -18.83
N ASN A 458 17.63 2.11 -19.36
CA ASN A 458 18.25 2.99 -20.33
C ASN A 458 19.43 3.80 -19.73
N LEU A 459 19.27 4.33 -18.52
CA LEU A 459 20.35 5.01 -17.80
C LEU A 459 21.50 4.03 -17.47
N ASP A 460 21.20 2.85 -16.99
CA ASP A 460 22.20 1.82 -16.70
C ASP A 460 23.02 1.48 -17.94
N SER A 461 22.38 1.39 -19.11
CA SER A 461 23.07 1.15 -20.39
C SER A 461 24.00 2.30 -20.78
N GLN A 462 23.69 3.54 -20.43
CA GLN A 462 24.54 4.71 -20.69
C GLN A 462 25.74 4.75 -19.74
N TYR A 463 25.60 4.26 -18.52
CA TYR A 463 26.63 4.30 -17.49
C TYR A 463 27.48 3.03 -17.45
N ALA A 464 27.04 1.97 -18.13
CA ALA A 464 27.77 0.72 -18.22
C ALA A 464 29.17 0.92 -18.82
N GLY A 465 30.20 0.36 -18.17
CA GLY A 465 31.58 0.42 -18.63
C GLY A 465 32.31 1.76 -18.44
N LEU A 466 31.71 2.71 -17.72
CA LEU A 466 32.44 3.89 -17.24
C LEU A 466 33.58 3.47 -16.28
N THR A 467 34.66 4.26 -16.26
CA THR A 467 35.66 4.15 -15.18
C THR A 467 35.12 4.70 -13.87
N GLU A 468 35.70 4.31 -12.73
CA GLU A 468 35.30 4.81 -11.42
C GLU A 468 35.43 6.34 -11.32
N GLU A 469 36.50 6.93 -11.86
CA GLU A 469 36.67 8.38 -11.86
C GLU A 469 35.59 9.10 -12.72
N ALA A 470 35.25 8.51 -13.86
CA ALA A 470 34.19 9.06 -14.71
C ALA A 470 32.81 8.97 -14.00
N ALA A 471 32.55 7.86 -13.33
CA ALA A 471 31.34 7.65 -12.53
C ALA A 471 31.25 8.67 -11.39
N ILE A 472 32.29 8.84 -10.59
CA ILE A 472 32.37 9.82 -9.49
C ILE A 472 32.13 11.23 -10.02
N GLY A 473 32.69 11.57 -11.20
CA GLY A 473 32.48 12.86 -11.86
C GLY A 473 31.02 13.12 -12.25
N LEU A 474 30.18 12.08 -12.35
CA LEU A 474 28.75 12.19 -12.65
C LEU A 474 27.85 12.27 -11.41
N ALA A 475 28.38 12.17 -10.21
CA ALA A 475 27.59 12.19 -8.97
C ALA A 475 26.63 13.40 -8.88
N TYR A 476 27.15 14.60 -9.18
CA TYR A 476 26.35 15.82 -9.13
C TYR A 476 25.30 15.90 -10.25
N PRO A 477 25.61 15.68 -11.55
CA PRO A 477 24.58 15.59 -12.58
C PRO A 477 23.49 14.56 -12.28
N ILE A 478 23.86 13.34 -11.82
CA ILE A 478 22.91 12.28 -11.49
C ILE A 478 22.02 12.70 -10.31
N THR A 479 22.61 13.34 -9.29
CA THR A 479 21.85 13.88 -8.17
C THR A 479 20.80 14.90 -8.64
N ASN A 480 21.18 15.86 -9.48
CA ASN A 480 20.24 16.86 -9.98
C ASN A 480 19.11 16.25 -10.82
N ASP A 481 19.40 15.27 -11.67
CA ASP A 481 18.38 14.54 -12.43
C ASP A 481 17.45 13.77 -11.48
N THR A 482 18.00 13.12 -10.47
CA THR A 482 17.24 12.37 -9.45
C THR A 482 16.33 13.30 -8.65
N LEU A 483 16.81 14.50 -8.23
CA LEU A 483 16.00 15.49 -7.53
C LEU A 483 14.82 15.97 -8.39
N ALA A 484 15.10 16.33 -9.66
CA ALA A 484 14.06 16.78 -10.59
C ALA A 484 13.01 15.70 -10.86
N ARG A 485 13.43 14.44 -11.00
CA ARG A 485 12.52 13.31 -11.16
C ARG A 485 11.71 13.03 -9.90
N SER A 486 12.34 13.06 -8.74
CA SER A 486 11.63 12.90 -7.46
C SER A 486 10.57 13.98 -7.25
N GLU A 487 10.84 15.22 -7.64
CA GLU A 487 9.85 16.29 -7.64
C GLU A 487 8.65 15.96 -8.54
N GLN A 488 8.90 15.50 -9.78
CA GLN A 488 7.83 15.13 -10.71
C GLN A 488 6.97 13.99 -10.14
N ILE A 489 7.60 12.95 -9.59
CA ILE A 489 6.90 11.83 -8.97
C ILE A 489 6.08 12.32 -7.76
N PHE A 490 6.63 13.20 -6.96
CA PHE A 490 5.91 13.76 -5.81
C PHE A 490 4.67 14.56 -6.23
N GLN A 491 4.74 15.32 -7.33
CA GLN A 491 3.55 15.98 -7.87
C GLN A 491 2.51 14.98 -8.39
N GLN A 492 2.94 13.84 -8.94
CA GLN A 492 2.01 12.76 -9.33
C GLN A 492 1.34 12.14 -8.10
N LEU A 493 2.08 11.88 -7.01
CA LEU A 493 1.52 11.42 -5.74
C LEU A 493 0.46 12.39 -5.19
N LYS A 494 0.77 13.68 -5.16
CA LYS A 494 -0.17 14.73 -4.73
C LYS A 494 -1.41 14.79 -5.60
N ALA A 495 -1.28 14.59 -6.90
CA ALA A 495 -2.42 14.54 -7.81
C ALA A 495 -3.32 13.33 -7.52
N VAL A 496 -2.74 12.16 -7.25
CA VAL A 496 -3.49 10.96 -6.83
C VAL A 496 -4.21 11.20 -5.50
N GLU A 497 -3.53 11.77 -4.50
CA GLU A 497 -4.12 12.13 -3.22
C GLU A 497 -5.33 13.06 -3.41
N ALA A 498 -5.18 14.12 -4.20
CA ALA A 498 -6.26 15.08 -4.48
C ALA A 498 -7.44 14.43 -5.21
N GLU A 499 -7.19 13.53 -6.16
CA GLU A 499 -8.22 12.77 -6.87
C GLU A 499 -9.02 11.87 -5.89
N MET A 500 -8.32 11.21 -4.95
CA MET A 500 -8.95 10.36 -3.94
C MET A 500 -9.82 11.18 -2.99
N VAL A 501 -9.33 12.31 -2.50
CA VAL A 501 -10.09 13.25 -1.64
C VAL A 501 -11.34 13.74 -2.37
N ALA A 502 -11.22 14.12 -3.64
CA ALA A 502 -12.35 14.57 -4.45
C ALA A 502 -13.39 13.45 -4.63
N LYS A 503 -12.95 12.21 -4.83
CA LYS A 503 -13.83 11.05 -4.98
C LYS A 503 -14.58 10.72 -3.70
N LEU A 504 -13.93 10.76 -2.55
CA LEU A 504 -14.60 10.56 -1.26
C LEU A 504 -15.62 11.65 -0.97
N LYS A 505 -15.30 12.90 -1.31
CA LYS A 505 -16.25 14.01 -1.19
C LYS A 505 -17.48 13.80 -2.08
N GLU A 506 -17.28 13.37 -3.34
CA GLU A 506 -18.38 13.02 -4.25
C GLU A 506 -19.29 11.95 -3.63
N ILE A 507 -18.73 10.88 -3.08
CA ILE A 507 -19.46 9.79 -2.41
C ILE A 507 -20.26 10.34 -1.21
N ASP A 508 -19.65 11.18 -0.38
CA ASP A 508 -20.30 11.78 0.79
C ASP A 508 -21.43 12.75 0.39
N ASP A 509 -21.22 13.55 -0.64
CA ASP A 509 -22.24 14.46 -1.15
C ASP A 509 -23.44 13.68 -1.73
N HIS A 510 -23.18 12.53 -2.40
CA HIS A 510 -24.25 11.64 -2.85
C HIS A 510 -25.00 10.95 -1.70
N LYS A 511 -24.31 10.56 -0.63
CA LYS A 511 -24.97 10.01 0.58
C LYS A 511 -25.86 11.04 1.27
N LYS A 512 -25.46 12.30 1.30
CA LYS A 512 -26.23 13.40 1.91
C LYS A 512 -27.40 13.86 1.05
N ASN A 513 -27.26 13.81 -0.28
CA ASN A 513 -28.24 14.24 -1.27
C ASN A 513 -28.41 13.13 -2.32
N PRO A 514 -29.10 12.03 -2.00
CA PRO A 514 -29.24 10.93 -2.94
C PRO A 514 -30.06 11.36 -4.16
N VAL A 515 -29.53 11.14 -5.36
CA VAL A 515 -30.29 11.31 -6.60
C VAL A 515 -31.24 10.12 -6.69
N THR A 516 -32.45 10.34 -6.26
CA THR A 516 -33.53 9.30 -6.29
C THR A 516 -34.46 9.44 -7.47
N LYS A 517 -34.30 10.48 -8.30
CA LYS A 517 -35.13 10.74 -9.48
C LYS A 517 -34.30 11.39 -10.59
N LEU A 518 -34.40 10.86 -11.81
CA LEU A 518 -33.96 11.52 -13.04
C LEU A 518 -35.18 11.90 -13.88
N THR A 519 -35.15 13.05 -14.55
CA THR A 519 -36.22 13.52 -15.43
C THR A 519 -35.60 13.99 -16.75
N ASP A 520 -36.13 13.52 -17.86
CA ASP A 520 -35.83 14.07 -19.19
C ASP A 520 -36.72 15.27 -19.44
N GLU A 521 -36.16 16.45 -19.56
CA GLU A 521 -36.92 17.69 -19.68
C GLU A 521 -37.68 17.82 -20.99
N ALA A 522 -37.17 17.18 -22.05
CA ALA A 522 -37.79 17.26 -23.38
C ALA A 522 -39.12 16.47 -23.45
N THR A 523 -39.18 15.32 -22.79
CA THR A 523 -40.34 14.44 -22.79
C THR A 523 -41.18 14.50 -21.52
N GLY A 524 -40.59 15.01 -20.42
CA GLY A 524 -41.18 14.99 -19.09
C GLY A 524 -41.18 13.59 -18.45
N ILE A 525 -40.59 12.59 -19.09
CA ILE A 525 -40.44 11.24 -18.56
C ILE A 525 -39.47 11.24 -17.41
N SER A 526 -39.83 10.56 -16.33
CA SER A 526 -38.92 10.44 -15.18
C SER A 526 -38.85 9.00 -14.68
N ILE A 527 -37.66 8.69 -14.10
CA ILE A 527 -37.45 7.44 -13.38
C ILE A 527 -37.14 7.75 -11.91
N ALA A 528 -37.55 6.88 -11.02
CA ALA A 528 -37.31 6.96 -9.61
C ALA A 528 -36.75 5.61 -9.09
N ASN A 529 -35.56 5.67 -8.44
CA ASN A 529 -34.88 4.53 -7.83
C ASN A 529 -33.86 5.07 -6.81
N PRO A 530 -33.64 4.43 -5.68
CA PRO A 530 -32.61 4.87 -4.71
C PRO A 530 -31.19 4.86 -5.26
N ASN A 531 -30.89 4.11 -6.32
CA ASN A 531 -29.55 3.88 -6.87
C ASN A 531 -29.30 4.65 -8.19
N LEU A 532 -29.80 5.86 -8.35
CA LEU A 532 -29.60 6.69 -9.55
C LEU A 532 -28.36 7.58 -9.50
N ALA A 533 -27.66 7.62 -8.38
CA ALA A 533 -26.39 8.34 -8.27
C ALA A 533 -25.39 7.83 -9.33
N SER A 534 -24.73 8.74 -10.03
CA SER A 534 -23.77 8.43 -11.11
C SER A 534 -24.38 7.79 -12.38
N LEU A 535 -25.71 7.86 -12.55
CA LEU A 535 -26.38 7.47 -13.78
C LEU A 535 -26.92 8.70 -14.52
N GLU A 536 -26.95 8.61 -15.81
CA GLU A 536 -27.64 9.54 -16.71
C GLU A 536 -28.72 8.80 -17.48
N MET A 537 -29.81 9.48 -17.78
CA MET A 537 -30.92 8.95 -18.55
C MET A 537 -31.00 9.66 -19.90
N THR A 538 -31.20 8.88 -20.95
CA THR A 538 -31.54 9.37 -22.29
C THR A 538 -32.88 8.82 -22.69
N VAL A 539 -33.75 9.68 -23.17
CA VAL A 539 -35.09 9.29 -23.67
C VAL A 539 -35.19 9.72 -25.13
N LEU A 540 -35.46 8.76 -26.00
CA LEU A 540 -35.77 9.01 -27.41
C LEU A 540 -37.24 8.69 -27.67
N ARG A 541 -38.01 9.68 -28.05
CA ARG A 541 -39.36 9.44 -28.54
C ARG A 541 -39.26 8.82 -29.94
N LEU A 542 -39.95 7.68 -30.12
CA LEU A 542 -39.94 6.95 -31.38
C LEU A 542 -41.04 7.47 -32.30
N ASP A 543 -40.83 7.35 -33.62
CA ASP A 543 -41.86 7.72 -34.62
C ASP A 543 -43.09 6.85 -34.50
N PRO A 544 -44.28 7.40 -34.71
CA PRO A 544 -45.50 6.60 -34.84
C PRO A 544 -45.33 5.49 -35.88
N ASN A 545 -45.71 4.27 -35.55
CA ASN A 545 -45.59 3.05 -36.37
C ASN A 545 -44.15 2.45 -36.45
N SER A 546 -43.16 2.97 -35.72
CA SER A 546 -41.80 2.40 -35.70
C SER A 546 -41.73 1.06 -34.96
N VAL A 547 -42.66 0.77 -34.05
CA VAL A 547 -42.72 -0.49 -33.30
C VAL A 547 -43.64 -1.47 -34.04
N GLN A 548 -43.03 -2.34 -34.85
CA GLN A 548 -43.77 -3.28 -35.72
C GLN A 548 -44.77 -4.18 -34.96
N ALA A 549 -44.42 -4.57 -33.74
CA ALA A 549 -45.27 -5.39 -32.86
C ALA A 549 -46.55 -4.68 -32.40
N LEU A 550 -46.68 -3.37 -32.60
CA LEU A 550 -47.84 -2.54 -32.27
C LEU A 550 -48.53 -1.97 -33.53
N ALA A 551 -48.25 -2.53 -34.70
CA ALA A 551 -48.85 -2.07 -35.96
C ALA A 551 -50.38 -2.06 -35.90
N GLY A 552 -50.99 -0.96 -36.36
CA GLY A 552 -52.45 -0.77 -36.35
C GLY A 552 -53.03 -0.29 -35.01
N GLN A 553 -52.24 -0.15 -33.97
CA GLN A 553 -52.66 0.42 -32.67
C GLN A 553 -52.25 1.90 -32.57
N SER A 554 -52.98 2.67 -31.80
CA SER A 554 -52.59 4.05 -31.44
C SER A 554 -51.68 4.02 -30.21
N TYR A 555 -50.45 4.48 -30.31
CA TYR A 555 -49.49 4.48 -29.21
C TYR A 555 -48.51 5.65 -29.26
N ASP A 556 -47.91 5.97 -28.10
CA ASP A 556 -46.68 6.72 -27.97
C ASP A 556 -45.59 5.77 -27.45
N ALA A 557 -44.41 5.75 -28.10
CA ALA A 557 -43.31 4.87 -27.73
C ALA A 557 -42.03 5.66 -27.45
N TYR A 558 -41.27 5.19 -26.50
CA TYR A 558 -40.02 5.81 -26.01
C TYR A 558 -38.96 4.77 -25.81
N ASP A 559 -37.77 5.01 -26.32
CA ASP A 559 -36.56 4.27 -25.96
C ASP A 559 -35.88 4.97 -24.77
N ILE A 560 -35.89 4.30 -23.61
CA ILE A 560 -35.33 4.82 -22.37
C ILE A 560 -34.06 4.06 -22.07
N ARG A 561 -32.93 4.76 -22.00
CA ARG A 561 -31.62 4.19 -21.75
C ARG A 561 -30.97 4.82 -20.53
N LEU A 562 -30.26 4.01 -19.77
CA LEU A 562 -29.36 4.48 -18.68
C LEU A 562 -27.90 4.19 -19.02
N ALA A 563 -27.03 5.08 -18.60
CA ALA A 563 -25.59 4.90 -18.71
C ALA A 563 -24.88 5.46 -17.47
N LYS A 564 -23.71 4.92 -17.16
CA LYS A 564 -22.85 5.51 -16.13
C LYS A 564 -22.31 6.86 -16.62
N THR A 565 -22.39 7.89 -15.78
CA THR A 565 -21.86 9.23 -16.12
C THR A 565 -20.37 9.21 -16.38
N SER A 566 -19.60 8.36 -15.65
CA SER A 566 -18.15 8.32 -15.68
C SER A 566 -17.55 7.78 -16.99
N ASN A 567 -18.17 6.76 -17.61
CA ASN A 567 -17.59 6.06 -18.75
C ASN A 567 -18.59 5.77 -19.87
N LYS A 568 -19.82 6.29 -19.76
CA LYS A 568 -20.93 6.11 -20.71
C LYS A 568 -21.33 4.65 -20.94
N LYS A 569 -20.89 3.74 -20.07
CA LYS A 569 -21.26 2.32 -20.17
C LYS A 569 -22.76 2.15 -19.89
N ALA A 570 -23.46 1.46 -20.78
CA ALA A 570 -24.88 1.22 -20.64
C ALA A 570 -25.21 0.40 -19.37
N VAL A 571 -26.30 0.80 -18.71
CA VAL A 571 -26.91 0.08 -17.59
C VAL A 571 -28.26 -0.46 -18.09
N THR A 572 -28.30 -1.73 -18.39
CA THR A 572 -29.47 -2.39 -18.99
C THR A 572 -30.48 -2.91 -17.96
N GLN A 573 -30.05 -3.05 -16.71
CA GLN A 573 -30.89 -3.53 -15.60
C GLN A 573 -30.66 -2.67 -14.34
N LEU A 574 -31.74 -2.33 -13.67
CA LEU A 574 -31.80 -1.68 -12.36
C LEU A 574 -33.14 -2.03 -11.71
N GLU A 575 -33.12 -2.91 -10.74
CA GLU A 575 -34.32 -3.46 -10.12
C GLU A 575 -35.23 -2.40 -9.45
N ALA A 576 -36.52 -2.68 -9.40
CA ALA A 576 -37.51 -1.86 -8.73
C ALA A 576 -37.54 -0.38 -9.15
N THR A 577 -37.23 -0.08 -10.43
CA THR A 577 -37.26 1.29 -10.94
C THR A 577 -38.71 1.68 -11.36
N THR A 578 -39.19 2.77 -10.81
CA THR A 578 -40.47 3.34 -11.23
C THR A 578 -40.25 4.29 -12.39
N VAL A 579 -40.90 4.00 -13.52
CA VAL A 579 -40.94 4.87 -14.70
C VAL A 579 -42.28 5.62 -14.70
N THR A 580 -42.25 6.94 -14.89
CA THR A 580 -43.42 7.80 -15.00
C THR A 580 -43.43 8.51 -16.35
N ILE A 581 -44.47 8.33 -17.12
CA ILE A 581 -44.65 8.89 -18.47
C ILE A 581 -45.85 9.85 -18.48
N PRO A 582 -45.66 11.11 -18.93
CA PRO A 582 -46.78 12.01 -19.19
C PRO A 582 -47.68 11.51 -20.35
N VAL A 583 -48.96 11.63 -20.20
CA VAL A 583 -49.95 11.22 -21.22
C VAL A 583 -50.98 12.31 -21.43
N LYS A 584 -51.60 12.34 -22.64
CA LYS A 584 -52.62 13.35 -22.98
C LYS A 584 -53.87 13.22 -22.12
N ALA A 585 -54.32 11.98 -21.88
CA ALA A 585 -55.44 11.67 -21.01
C ALA A 585 -55.26 10.24 -20.44
N THR A 586 -55.24 10.09 -19.12
CA THR A 586 -55.08 8.77 -18.47
C THR A 586 -56.23 7.82 -18.75
N ALA A 587 -57.44 8.32 -18.89
CA ALA A 587 -58.65 7.51 -19.21
C ALA A 587 -58.60 6.85 -20.60
N GLN A 588 -57.77 7.34 -21.50
CA GLN A 588 -57.56 6.78 -22.85
C GLN A 588 -56.50 5.71 -22.92
N VAL A 589 -55.68 5.52 -21.87
CA VAL A 589 -54.65 4.48 -21.84
C VAL A 589 -55.31 3.11 -21.73
N ASP A 590 -55.02 2.23 -22.68
CA ASP A 590 -55.42 0.84 -22.69
C ASP A 590 -54.47 -0.05 -21.94
N LYS A 591 -53.18 -0.01 -22.35
CA LYS A 591 -52.09 -0.80 -21.76
C LYS A 591 -50.75 -0.09 -21.89
N VAL A 592 -49.83 -0.47 -21.03
CA VAL A 592 -48.43 -0.12 -21.15
C VAL A 592 -47.63 -1.39 -21.45
N VAL A 593 -46.72 -1.30 -22.39
CA VAL A 593 -45.92 -2.46 -22.81
C VAL A 593 -44.45 -2.14 -22.83
N TYR A 594 -43.65 -3.15 -22.52
CA TYR A 594 -42.23 -3.23 -22.76
C TYR A 594 -41.98 -3.99 -24.05
N VAL A 595 -41.05 -3.54 -24.87
CA VAL A 595 -40.65 -4.20 -26.11
C VAL A 595 -39.12 -4.47 -25.99
N ASN A 596 -38.77 -5.74 -26.01
CA ASN A 596 -37.36 -6.14 -25.94
C ASN A 596 -36.66 -5.99 -27.30
N ASP A 597 -35.32 -6.19 -27.32
CA ASP A 597 -34.50 -6.07 -28.53
C ASP A 597 -34.88 -7.12 -29.63
N ALA A 598 -35.59 -8.20 -29.30
CA ALA A 598 -36.11 -9.17 -30.22
C ALA A 598 -37.50 -8.76 -30.81
N GLY A 599 -38.07 -7.63 -30.37
CA GLY A 599 -39.40 -7.15 -30.77
C GLY A 599 -40.55 -7.83 -30.04
N GLU A 600 -40.30 -8.61 -29.01
CA GLU A 600 -41.36 -9.26 -28.21
C GLU A 600 -41.99 -8.25 -27.24
N VAL A 601 -43.30 -8.33 -27.09
CA VAL A 601 -44.10 -7.39 -26.32
C VAL A 601 -44.58 -8.00 -25.01
N GLN A 602 -44.27 -7.35 -23.90
CA GLN A 602 -44.72 -7.71 -22.57
C GLN A 602 -45.62 -6.60 -21.98
N SER A 603 -46.84 -6.94 -21.56
CA SER A 603 -47.72 -5.98 -20.89
C SER A 603 -47.30 -5.75 -19.45
N LEU A 604 -47.23 -4.49 -19.05
CA LEU A 604 -46.85 -4.05 -17.71
C LEU A 604 -48.09 -3.62 -16.91
N LYS A 605 -48.07 -3.90 -15.60
CA LYS A 605 -49.03 -3.30 -14.66
C LYS A 605 -48.68 -1.83 -14.48
N PHE A 606 -49.65 -0.94 -14.57
CA PHE A 606 -49.43 0.49 -14.40
C PHE A 606 -50.48 1.10 -13.48
N THR A 607 -50.14 2.24 -12.90
CA THR A 607 -51.04 3.15 -12.18
C THR A 607 -51.18 4.46 -12.96
N SER A 608 -52.30 5.14 -12.81
CA SER A 608 -52.57 6.43 -13.49
C SER A 608 -52.85 7.52 -12.46
N ASP A 609 -52.28 8.70 -12.68
CA ASP A 609 -52.61 9.92 -11.95
C ASP A 609 -53.29 10.89 -12.91
N ALA A 610 -54.62 11.05 -12.74
CA ALA A 610 -55.45 11.87 -13.65
C ALA A 610 -55.20 13.37 -13.48
N GLU A 611 -54.81 13.82 -12.29
CA GLU A 611 -54.54 15.23 -12.01
C GLU A 611 -53.19 15.65 -12.66
N LYS A 612 -52.16 14.82 -12.54
CA LYS A 612 -50.84 15.05 -13.15
C LYS A 612 -50.77 14.63 -14.60
N LYS A 613 -51.81 13.92 -15.11
CA LYS A 613 -51.84 13.33 -16.45
C LYS A 613 -50.64 12.44 -16.70
N THR A 614 -50.30 11.54 -15.77
CA THR A 614 -49.19 10.61 -15.87
C THR A 614 -49.66 9.17 -15.67
N ILE A 615 -48.88 8.25 -16.22
CA ILE A 615 -48.89 6.85 -15.87
C ILE A 615 -47.57 6.45 -15.25
N SER A 616 -47.58 5.49 -14.33
CA SER A 616 -46.38 4.97 -13.70
C SER A 616 -46.41 3.44 -13.65
N PHE A 617 -45.25 2.84 -13.88
CA PHE A 617 -45.03 1.39 -13.79
C PHE A 617 -43.68 1.08 -13.22
N VAL A 618 -43.50 -0.13 -12.69
CA VAL A 618 -42.22 -0.59 -12.16
C VAL A 618 -41.57 -1.55 -13.16
N THR A 619 -40.29 -1.36 -13.38
CA THR A 619 -39.48 -2.20 -14.28
C THR A 619 -38.10 -2.46 -13.70
N SER A 620 -37.42 -3.48 -14.22
CA SER A 620 -35.98 -3.74 -13.97
C SER A 620 -35.12 -3.58 -15.24
N HIS A 621 -35.76 -3.27 -16.39
CA HIS A 621 -35.08 -3.21 -17.69
C HIS A 621 -35.20 -1.82 -18.31
N PHE A 622 -34.24 -1.47 -19.18
CA PHE A 622 -34.24 -0.22 -19.93
C PHE A 622 -34.12 -0.50 -21.44
N SER A 623 -35.15 -0.17 -22.19
CA SER A 623 -35.31 -0.35 -23.63
C SER A 623 -36.54 0.43 -24.10
N ILE A 624 -37.34 -0.14 -25.01
CA ILE A 624 -38.50 0.51 -25.56
C ILE A 624 -39.75 0.26 -24.70
N TYR A 625 -40.43 1.33 -24.32
CA TYR A 625 -41.72 1.31 -23.64
C TYR A 625 -42.77 2.02 -24.51
N ALA A 626 -43.97 1.45 -24.60
CA ALA A 626 -45.07 2.10 -25.32
C ALA A 626 -46.33 2.20 -24.46
N VAL A 627 -46.96 3.35 -24.56
CA VAL A 627 -48.30 3.62 -24.02
C VAL A 627 -49.28 3.45 -25.16
N VAL A 628 -50.13 2.43 -25.10
CA VAL A 628 -51.12 2.13 -26.10
C VAL A 628 -52.45 2.72 -25.66
N TYR A 629 -53.15 3.36 -26.57
CA TYR A 629 -54.42 4.03 -26.31
C TYR A 629 -55.60 3.20 -26.81
N LYS A 630 -56.77 3.37 -26.17
CA LYS A 630 -58.04 2.77 -26.57
C LYS A 630 -58.41 3.29 -27.94
N GLU A 631 -58.96 2.43 -28.77
CA GLU A 631 -59.56 2.83 -30.06
C GLU A 631 -60.66 3.88 -29.81
N ALA A 632 -60.70 4.97 -30.62
CA ALA A 632 -61.74 5.95 -30.55
C ALA A 632 -63.03 5.28 -30.99
N GLN A 633 -64.03 5.15 -30.11
CA GLN A 633 -65.35 4.71 -30.48
C GLN A 633 -65.93 5.74 -31.46
N THR A 634 -66.06 5.37 -32.73
CA THR A 634 -66.76 6.14 -33.74
C THR A 634 -68.27 6.03 -33.43
N THR A 635 -68.81 6.99 -32.71
CA THR A 635 -70.24 7.18 -32.62
C THR A 635 -70.75 7.69 -33.98
N THR A 636 -71.31 6.82 -34.80
CA THR A 636 -71.99 7.15 -36.03
C THR A 636 -73.27 7.87 -35.64
N THR A 637 -73.28 9.19 -35.64
CA THR A 637 -74.48 10.01 -35.65
C THR A 637 -74.88 10.28 -37.11
N THR A 638 -75.83 9.53 -37.58
CA THR A 638 -76.57 9.78 -38.84
C THR A 638 -77.36 11.10 -38.73
N SER A 639 -76.97 12.11 -39.46
CA SER A 639 -77.80 13.27 -39.74
C SER A 639 -77.67 13.66 -41.21
N ALA A 640 -78.81 13.65 -41.89
CA ALA A 640 -78.96 13.84 -43.31
C ALA A 640 -78.82 15.31 -43.74
N SER A 641 -78.24 15.46 -44.93
CA SER A 641 -78.52 16.45 -46.01
C SER A 641 -78.58 17.95 -45.71
N THR A 642 -77.76 18.73 -46.33
CA THR A 642 -78.25 19.45 -47.56
C THR A 642 -77.00 20.11 -48.25
N SER A 643 -76.98 19.91 -49.56
CA SER A 643 -76.14 20.53 -50.58
C SER A 643 -76.21 22.04 -50.59
N THR A 644 -75.08 22.73 -50.80
CA THR A 644 -75.03 23.78 -51.84
C THR A 644 -73.61 24.02 -52.30
N THR A 645 -73.46 24.04 -53.59
CA THR A 645 -72.38 24.25 -54.52
C THR A 645 -71.93 25.71 -54.52
N THR A 646 -70.71 25.95 -54.76
CA THR A 646 -70.01 26.94 -55.63
C THR A 646 -68.65 27.22 -54.97
N GLY A 647 -67.48 27.22 -55.59
CA GLY A 647 -67.12 27.41 -56.96
C GLY A 647 -65.69 28.01 -56.86
N ALA A 648 -64.78 27.38 -57.51
CA ALA A 648 -63.58 27.90 -58.23
C ALA A 648 -62.77 29.06 -57.57
N THR A 649 -61.46 29.14 -57.52
CA THR A 649 -60.46 29.06 -58.61
C THR A 649 -59.08 29.33 -58.01
N THR A 650 -58.09 28.56 -58.50
CA THR A 650 -56.77 28.89 -59.02
C THR A 650 -55.80 29.81 -58.25
N GLY A 651 -54.58 29.34 -58.28
CA GLY A 651 -53.38 30.14 -58.33
C GLY A 651 -52.19 29.53 -57.54
N ALA A 652 -51.45 28.72 -58.07
CA ALA A 652 -50.14 28.60 -58.72
C ALA A 652 -49.08 29.55 -58.22
N GLY A 653 -47.95 29.00 -57.99
CA GLY A 653 -46.65 29.70 -58.11
C GLY A 653 -45.67 29.48 -56.99
N THR A 654 -44.83 28.55 -57.14
CA THR A 654 -43.42 28.51 -57.55
C THR A 654 -42.37 28.96 -56.52
N THR A 655 -41.57 27.97 -56.15
CA THR A 655 -40.10 27.92 -56.14
C THR A 655 -39.30 29.12 -55.65
N THR A 656 -38.32 28.88 -54.78
CA THR A 656 -36.87 28.69 -55.09
C THR A 656 -36.05 28.78 -53.80
N THR A 657 -35.30 27.76 -53.53
CA THR A 657 -33.84 27.56 -53.49
C THR A 657 -32.96 28.50 -52.67
N SER A 658 -32.10 27.86 -51.91
CA SER A 658 -30.64 28.03 -51.73
C SER A 658 -30.19 29.08 -50.71
N ALA A 659 -29.32 28.82 -49.89
CA ALA A 659 -27.96 28.37 -49.79
C ALA A 659 -27.26 28.96 -48.53
N VAL A 660 -26.59 28.14 -47.80
CA VAL A 660 -25.19 28.19 -47.37
C VAL A 660 -24.61 29.59 -47.06
N THR A 661 -24.12 29.76 -45.89
CA THR A 661 -22.69 30.06 -45.61
C THR A 661 -22.35 30.15 -44.12
N LYS A 662 -21.34 29.42 -43.76
CA LYS A 662 -20.38 29.70 -42.65
C LYS A 662 -19.34 30.70 -43.25
N PRO A 663 -18.51 31.47 -42.54
CA PRO A 663 -17.67 31.11 -41.42
C PRO A 663 -17.18 32.26 -40.47
N THR A 664 -16.35 31.86 -39.56
CA THR A 664 -15.08 32.41 -39.01
C THR A 664 -15.06 33.52 -37.96
N THR A 665 -14.45 33.11 -36.86
CA THR A 665 -13.32 33.68 -36.05
C THR A 665 -13.22 35.18 -35.82
N SER A 666 -13.00 35.54 -34.59
CA SER A 666 -11.73 36.16 -34.10
C SER A 666 -11.75 36.56 -32.63
N SER A 667 -10.69 36.18 -32.00
CA SER A 667 -9.91 36.63 -30.85
C SER A 667 -10.02 38.12 -30.45
N SER A 668 -9.91 38.38 -29.14
CA SER A 668 -8.93 39.30 -28.50
C SER A 668 -9.15 39.42 -27.00
N SER A 669 -8.24 39.01 -26.25
CA SER A 669 -7.32 39.57 -25.23
C SER A 669 -7.65 40.93 -24.64
N ALA A 670 -7.54 41.04 -23.31
CA ALA A 670 -6.75 41.93 -22.44
C ALA A 670 -7.47 42.09 -21.09
N SER A 671 -6.88 41.73 -20.04
CA SER A 671 -5.85 42.22 -19.10
C SER A 671 -6.37 43.16 -18.01
N THR A 672 -6.02 42.76 -16.78
CA THR A 672 -5.61 43.51 -15.59
C THR A 672 -6.63 44.41 -14.84
N LYS A 673 -6.84 44.13 -13.56
CA LYS A 673 -6.16 44.84 -12.44
C LYS A 673 -6.57 44.34 -11.03
N THR A 674 -5.56 44.25 -10.23
CA THR A 674 -5.43 44.13 -8.79
C THR A 674 -6.32 45.07 -7.98
N SER A 675 -6.86 44.57 -6.84
CA SER A 675 -6.87 45.37 -5.60
C SER A 675 -7.08 44.47 -4.39
N SER A 676 -6.19 44.66 -3.44
CA SER A 676 -6.14 44.13 -2.08
C SER A 676 -7.25 44.72 -1.19
N SER A 677 -7.82 43.89 -0.32
CA SER A 677 -8.35 44.44 0.96
C SER A 677 -8.29 43.34 2.04
N THR A 678 -7.52 43.63 3.02
CA THR A 678 -7.41 43.02 4.33
C THR A 678 -8.74 43.16 5.09
N THR A 679 -9.25 42.05 5.64
CA THR A 679 -10.18 42.16 6.78
C THR A 679 -10.01 40.98 7.72
N THR A 680 -9.64 41.29 8.92
CA THR A 680 -9.58 40.51 10.14
C THR A 680 -10.95 39.97 10.53
N SER A 681 -11.09 38.72 10.92
CA SER A 681 -12.22 38.27 11.75
C SER A 681 -11.94 36.97 12.47
N THR A 682 -11.86 37.13 13.74
CA THR A 682 -12.25 36.30 14.92
C THR A 682 -12.61 34.84 14.74
N LYS A 683 -11.89 34.06 15.56
CA LYS A 683 -12.11 32.64 15.92
C LYS A 683 -13.54 32.36 16.42
N LYS A 684 -14.15 31.29 15.89
CA LYS A 684 -15.14 30.49 16.63
C LYS A 684 -14.71 29.04 16.64
N LYS A 685 -14.55 28.53 17.86
CA LYS A 685 -14.28 27.14 18.21
C LYS A 685 -15.53 26.29 17.92
N GLY A 686 -15.41 25.29 17.11
CA GLY A 686 -16.40 24.23 16.93
C GLY A 686 -15.80 22.91 17.38
N THR A 687 -16.34 22.36 18.43
CA THR A 687 -16.02 21.05 19.02
C THR A 687 -16.59 19.91 18.17
N LEU A 688 -15.74 18.93 17.82
CA LEU A 688 -16.13 17.62 17.31
C LEU A 688 -16.02 16.58 18.43
N PRO A 689 -16.88 15.56 18.47
CA PRO A 689 -16.87 14.59 19.56
C PRO A 689 -15.80 13.52 19.35
N SER A 690 -14.96 13.32 20.39
CA SER A 690 -13.96 12.27 20.48
C SER A 690 -14.56 11.04 21.16
N THR A 691 -14.49 9.88 20.55
CA THR A 691 -14.83 8.58 21.17
C THR A 691 -13.63 7.64 21.34
N GLY A 692 -12.42 8.08 21.01
CA GLY A 692 -11.18 7.27 21.14
C GLY A 692 -10.29 7.60 22.33
N GLU A 693 -10.32 8.86 22.83
CA GLU A 693 -9.39 9.31 23.89
C GLU A 693 -9.77 8.91 25.32
N GLN A 694 -10.99 8.50 25.58
CA GLN A 694 -11.41 8.20 26.97
C GLN A 694 -10.84 6.88 27.50
N ILE A 695 -10.50 5.92 26.65
CA ILE A 695 -9.96 4.62 27.12
C ILE A 695 -8.47 4.72 27.46
N SER A 696 -7.69 5.48 26.72
CA SER A 696 -6.26 5.68 27.00
C SER A 696 -6.00 6.54 28.24
N MET A 697 -6.81 7.57 28.47
CA MET A 697 -6.67 8.43 29.67
C MET A 697 -7.07 7.72 30.96
N VAL A 698 -8.02 6.80 30.91
CA VAL A 698 -8.41 6.00 32.08
C VAL A 698 -7.30 5.00 32.45
N LEU A 699 -6.61 4.41 31.48
CA LEU A 699 -5.50 3.46 31.74
C LEU A 699 -4.25 4.19 32.29
N ILE A 700 -3.92 5.37 31.79
CA ILE A 700 -2.84 6.22 32.31
C ILE A 700 -3.20 6.72 33.73
N GLY A 701 -4.43 7.14 33.97
CA GLY A 701 -4.92 7.56 35.27
C GLY A 701 -4.83 6.45 36.33
N VAL A 702 -5.17 5.20 35.97
CA VAL A 702 -5.07 4.03 36.86
C VAL A 702 -3.62 3.65 37.16
N GLY A 703 -2.72 3.77 36.17
CA GLY A 703 -1.28 3.56 36.34
C GLY A 703 -0.66 4.58 37.31
N ILE A 704 -0.96 5.86 37.14
CA ILE A 704 -0.45 6.95 37.99
C ILE A 704 -1.01 6.85 39.45
N VAL A 705 -2.29 6.51 39.61
CA VAL A 705 -2.87 6.30 40.92
C VAL A 705 -2.26 5.09 41.61
N GLY A 706 -1.94 4.01 40.87
CA GLY A 706 -1.22 2.84 41.37
C GLY A 706 0.19 3.17 41.85
N LEU A 707 0.94 3.98 41.11
CA LEU A 707 2.29 4.43 41.48
C LEU A 707 2.28 5.37 42.71
N ILE A 708 1.32 6.28 42.81
CA ILE A 708 1.14 7.19 43.92
C ILE A 708 0.77 6.38 45.19
N ALA A 709 -0.13 5.41 45.09
CA ALA A 709 -0.49 4.53 46.19
C ALA A 709 0.70 3.67 46.64
N ALA A 710 1.51 3.13 45.75
CA ALA A 710 2.74 2.39 46.05
C ALA A 710 3.79 3.28 46.74
N PHE A 711 3.96 4.52 46.29
CA PHE A 711 4.85 5.50 46.91
C PHE A 711 4.46 5.89 48.33
N PHE A 712 3.16 6.10 48.59
CA PHE A 712 2.66 6.37 49.93
C PHE A 712 2.76 5.15 50.88
N ILE A 713 2.58 3.92 50.36
CA ILE A 713 2.74 2.69 51.15
C ILE A 713 4.23 2.47 51.52
N LEU A 714 5.17 2.75 50.60
CA LEU A 714 6.61 2.67 50.85
C LEU A 714 7.08 3.74 51.84
N LYS A 715 6.50 4.96 51.77
CA LYS A 715 6.84 6.06 52.69
C LYS A 715 6.28 5.86 54.09
N SER A 716 5.17 5.16 54.25
CA SER A 716 4.61 4.81 55.57
C SER A 716 5.40 3.71 56.29
N LYS A 717 6.15 2.87 55.54
CA LYS A 717 7.02 1.82 56.13
C LYS A 717 8.40 2.33 56.60
N LYS A 718 8.79 3.57 56.25
CA LYS A 718 10.02 4.20 56.75
C LYS A 718 9.81 5.05 58.00
N LYS A 719 8.59 5.06 58.58
CA LYS A 719 8.25 5.77 59.81
C LYS A 719 7.74 4.84 60.96
N GLN A 720 7.95 3.53 60.83
CA GLN A 720 7.83 2.55 61.92
C GLN A 720 9.16 1.87 62.20
#